data_7a70d15017141873b62e1925a95a119f
#
_entry.id   7a70d15017141873b62e1925a95a119f
#
_cell.length_a   1.000
_cell.length_b   1.000
_cell.length_c   1.000
_cell.angle_alpha   90.00
_cell.angle_beta   90.00
_cell.angle_gamma   90.00
#
_symmetry.space_group_name_H-M   'P 1'
#
loop_
_entity.id
_entity.type
_entity.pdbx_description
1 polymer ?
#
loop_
_entity_poly.entity_id
_entity_poly.type
_entity_poly.pdbx_seq_one_letter_code
_entity_poly.pdbx_strand_id
1 'polypeptide(L)'
;MKKILLTLSALVLLAACGPKQTYEYPFQNPKLKIEDRVENLISLLTPEEKVGLMMNKAISVDRLGIPSYNWWSEACHGVRQDGYTVYPQPIGMAAAFNPQQMYDVFSQVSDEARANWNRSDHDIFNVPMGVTYYPGNPELTFWCPNVNIFRDPRWGRGQETCGDDPYLTGILGLQTVLGMQGNDPHYYKTHACAKHYAVHSGPEPLRHTYDARVSQRDLWETYLPAFKKLVVDGDVREVMCAFNRYEGVPCCSNDRLLTDILRNKWGYEAIVLTDCDAINNYFTRGQHETQPDALHATVDAALHGTDLECGKTMMALTEALEKGMISEADLDAHLRRTLRGRFELGMFDPADMLPWADLGEEVISSEEHDALATQAARESMVLLKNNGVLPLSKGLKTVLVVGPNADDVALLNGNYGGTPTENHKHSLLEGIRAALPGADVRYSKGCELADDYNTIYHLPEFNDGKGMFVEFWDNNDMKGKPAASGYYNTLNFSTFGAYGFAEGVPTDKISVRIKGRFTPSFSGPMSYTVSSDNGYILKVNGRVVENAKPGMGGMRGFGFGRRGAEYKTFEVKAGKPVDVEIEYRRGAGPFAMLRADFCERKYADFAAEKQMAADADVIIVIGGISAQMEGEGGDKADIELPAVQQRLVRAMHETGKPVVFVNCSGSAIAFASVEDQYDALLQAWYAGQGGAKALADVLFGDYNPSGKLPVTFYASTKDLPDFLDYSMENRTSRYFKGQPLYAFGYGLSYTTFGYGEGKLSKGSMKKGGKVTVTVPVTNTGSVAGAETVQVYVKSLDNPDAPIKGLQGFSKVQLAPGATQKVSITLGDEAFSFYDASVDGLAVRPGRYQILYGSSSRDEDLKALDFQVL
;
A
#
# COMPACT_ATOMS: atom_id res chain seq x y z
N MET A 1 -18.75 -15.50 -72.87
CA MET A 1 -18.58 -15.74 -71.41
C MET A 1 -17.15 -15.99 -70.94
N LYS A 2 -16.23 -16.58 -71.68
CA LYS A 2 -14.84 -16.81 -71.27
C LYS A 2 -13.93 -15.58 -71.26
N LYS A 3 -14.22 -14.47 -71.94
CA LYS A 3 -13.43 -13.27 -71.97
C LYS A 3 -13.78 -12.26 -70.82
N ILE A 4 -14.95 -12.41 -70.20
CA ILE A 4 -15.38 -11.55 -69.09
C ILE A 4 -14.86 -12.09 -67.73
N LEU A 5 -14.61 -13.40 -67.63
CA LEU A 5 -14.02 -14.00 -66.42
C LEU A 5 -12.50 -13.69 -66.23
N LEU A 6 -11.76 -13.48 -67.34
CA LEU A 6 -10.32 -13.15 -67.22
C LEU A 6 -10.09 -11.67 -66.81
N THR A 7 -11.01 -10.76 -67.09
CA THR A 7 -10.91 -9.36 -66.71
C THR A 7 -11.31 -9.13 -65.21
N LEU A 8 -12.19 -9.94 -64.64
CA LEU A 8 -12.54 -9.89 -63.20
C LEU A 8 -11.41 -10.49 -62.33
N SER A 9 -10.72 -11.51 -62.82
CA SER A 9 -9.60 -12.12 -62.06
C SER A 9 -8.37 -11.21 -62.01
N ALA A 10 -8.16 -10.35 -62.98
CA ALA A 10 -7.04 -9.37 -62.99
C ALA A 10 -7.33 -8.14 -62.08
N LEU A 11 -8.62 -7.76 -61.90
CA LEU A 11 -8.99 -6.68 -60.99
C LEU A 11 -8.93 -7.09 -59.52
N VAL A 12 -9.12 -8.39 -59.18
CA VAL A 12 -9.05 -8.90 -57.79
C VAL A 12 -7.60 -9.05 -57.34
N LEU A 13 -6.68 -9.24 -58.24
CA LEU A 13 -5.21 -9.28 -57.92
C LEU A 13 -4.56 -7.90 -57.76
N LEU A 14 -5.19 -6.83 -58.20
CA LEU A 14 -4.67 -5.44 -58.02
C LEU A 14 -5.23 -4.76 -56.75
N ALA A 15 -6.23 -5.32 -56.13
CA ALA A 15 -6.81 -4.81 -54.86
C ALA A 15 -6.06 -5.32 -53.56
N ALA A 16 -5.02 -6.16 -53.73
CA ALA A 16 -4.25 -6.70 -52.58
C ALA A 16 -2.93 -5.95 -52.30
N CYS A 17 -2.61 -4.88 -53.00
CA CYS A 17 -1.54 -3.98 -52.65
C CYS A 17 -2.15 -2.66 -52.17
N GLY A 18 -2.57 -2.60 -50.93
CA GLY A 18 -2.72 -1.34 -50.21
C GLY A 18 -1.41 -0.50 -50.33
N PRO A 19 -1.45 0.81 -50.21
CA PRO A 19 -0.25 1.63 -50.25
C PRO A 19 0.75 1.08 -49.26
N LYS A 20 2.00 0.80 -49.69
CA LYS A 20 3.08 0.41 -48.76
C LYS A 20 3.21 1.54 -47.75
N GLN A 21 2.90 1.26 -46.49
CA GLN A 21 3.12 2.21 -45.41
C GLN A 21 4.62 2.53 -45.37
N THR A 22 4.95 3.77 -45.58
CA THR A 22 6.35 4.28 -45.55
C THR A 22 6.57 4.91 -44.20
N TYR A 23 7.60 4.48 -43.53
CA TYR A 23 8.02 5.03 -42.23
C TYR A 23 9.20 5.98 -42.49
N GLU A 24 9.21 7.11 -41.78
CA GLU A 24 10.31 8.07 -41.88
C GLU A 24 11.58 7.51 -41.26
N TYR A 25 11.42 6.81 -40.11
CA TYR A 25 12.50 6.16 -39.38
C TYR A 25 12.19 4.67 -39.16
N PRO A 26 13.22 3.80 -39.18
CA PRO A 26 13.06 2.38 -38.92
C PRO A 26 12.35 2.04 -37.62
N PHE A 27 12.56 2.81 -36.53
CA PHE A 27 11.93 2.52 -35.24
C PHE A 27 10.40 2.60 -35.26
N GLN A 28 9.82 3.36 -36.20
CA GLN A 28 8.37 3.50 -36.38
C GLN A 28 7.73 2.28 -37.05
N ASN A 29 8.52 1.36 -37.58
CA ASN A 29 8.01 0.18 -38.27
C ASN A 29 7.75 -0.98 -37.30
N PRO A 30 6.47 -1.32 -36.94
CA PRO A 30 6.15 -2.37 -35.98
C PRO A 30 6.50 -3.79 -36.46
N LYS A 31 6.90 -3.96 -37.72
CA LYS A 31 7.33 -5.25 -38.27
C LYS A 31 8.80 -5.57 -38.01
N LEU A 32 9.58 -4.61 -37.55
CA LEU A 32 10.96 -4.82 -37.13
C LEU A 32 10.98 -5.33 -35.68
N LYS A 33 12.06 -6.01 -35.32
CA LYS A 33 12.29 -6.42 -33.94
C LYS A 33 12.43 -5.23 -33.03
N ILE A 34 11.97 -5.34 -31.81
CA ILE A 34 12.06 -4.26 -30.80
C ILE A 34 13.51 -3.82 -30.63
N GLU A 35 14.46 -4.75 -30.57
CA GLU A 35 15.88 -4.44 -30.40
C GLU A 35 16.40 -3.55 -31.55
N ASP A 36 16.05 -3.88 -32.81
CA ASP A 36 16.48 -3.09 -33.97
C ASP A 36 15.85 -1.68 -33.95
N ARG A 37 14.62 -1.57 -33.48
CA ARG A 37 13.89 -0.30 -33.32
C ARG A 37 14.50 0.57 -32.23
N VAL A 38 14.85 -0.04 -31.08
CA VAL A 38 15.51 0.63 -29.94
C VAL A 38 16.87 1.17 -30.36
N GLU A 39 17.73 0.36 -31.01
CA GLU A 39 19.04 0.81 -31.45
C GLU A 39 18.94 1.95 -32.51
N ASN A 40 17.97 1.86 -33.42
CA ASN A 40 17.74 2.94 -34.38
C ASN A 40 17.32 4.23 -33.67
N LEU A 41 16.38 4.15 -32.71
CA LEU A 41 15.94 5.32 -31.95
C LEU A 41 17.10 5.96 -31.18
N ILE A 42 17.86 5.16 -30.43
CA ILE A 42 19.03 5.65 -29.65
C ILE A 42 20.01 6.40 -30.58
N SER A 43 20.27 5.88 -31.79
CA SER A 43 21.18 6.50 -32.75
C SER A 43 20.72 7.86 -33.26
N LEU A 44 19.45 8.20 -33.08
CA LEU A 44 18.86 9.46 -33.49
C LEU A 44 18.81 10.52 -32.40
N LEU A 45 19.01 10.11 -31.12
CA LEU A 45 18.90 10.99 -29.95
C LEU A 45 20.18 11.82 -29.75
N THR A 46 20.00 13.08 -29.31
CA THR A 46 21.13 13.89 -28.82
C THR A 46 21.47 13.47 -27.36
N PRO A 47 22.66 13.81 -26.86
CA PRO A 47 23.02 13.53 -25.47
C PRO A 47 22.03 14.09 -24.44
N GLU A 48 21.54 15.31 -24.67
CA GLU A 48 20.55 15.96 -23.78
C GLU A 48 19.19 15.23 -23.79
N GLU A 49 18.76 14.80 -24.99
CA GLU A 49 17.53 13.99 -25.12
C GLU A 49 17.68 12.64 -24.43
N LYS A 50 18.86 12.01 -24.55
CA LYS A 50 19.17 10.75 -23.84
C LYS A 50 19.01 10.91 -22.34
N VAL A 51 19.60 11.94 -21.75
CA VAL A 51 19.50 12.23 -20.32
C VAL A 51 18.04 12.54 -19.92
N GLY A 52 17.34 13.36 -20.72
CA GLY A 52 15.92 13.70 -20.45
C GLY A 52 14.98 12.51 -20.46
N LEU A 53 15.29 11.45 -21.21
CA LEU A 53 14.52 10.20 -21.27
C LEU A 53 14.82 9.24 -20.09
N MET A 54 15.85 9.50 -19.29
CA MET A 54 16.22 8.72 -18.10
C MET A 54 15.52 9.23 -16.82
N MET A 55 14.64 10.24 -16.92
CA MET A 55 13.87 10.76 -15.80
C MET A 55 12.50 10.07 -15.71
N ASN A 56 11.92 9.96 -14.50
CA ASN A 56 10.54 9.49 -14.39
C ASN A 56 9.56 10.35 -15.19
N LYS A 57 9.80 11.66 -15.26
CA LYS A 57 9.12 12.57 -16.20
C LYS A 57 9.94 12.68 -17.47
N ALA A 58 9.91 11.62 -18.28
CA ALA A 58 10.63 11.56 -19.54
C ALA A 58 10.12 12.64 -20.50
N ILE A 59 11.05 13.40 -21.09
CA ILE A 59 10.72 14.47 -22.03
C ILE A 59 10.12 13.93 -23.32
N SER A 60 9.45 14.82 -24.10
CA SER A 60 9.15 14.52 -25.50
C SER A 60 10.40 14.73 -26.38
N VAL A 61 10.41 14.06 -27.51
CA VAL A 61 11.35 14.35 -28.62
C VAL A 61 10.52 14.60 -29.87
N ASP A 62 9.96 15.81 -29.95
CA ASP A 62 8.96 16.20 -30.98
C ASP A 62 9.43 15.99 -32.42
N ARG A 63 10.73 16.24 -32.70
CA ARG A 63 11.32 16.01 -34.01
C ARG A 63 11.30 14.54 -34.46
N LEU A 64 11.14 13.60 -33.53
CA LEU A 64 11.03 12.17 -33.79
C LEU A 64 9.61 11.64 -33.54
N GLY A 65 8.69 12.52 -33.16
CA GLY A 65 7.32 12.15 -32.82
C GLY A 65 7.22 11.28 -31.56
N ILE A 66 8.15 11.44 -30.60
CA ILE A 66 8.13 10.71 -29.34
C ILE A 66 7.44 11.56 -28.28
N PRO A 67 6.30 11.10 -27.72
CA PRO A 67 5.62 11.83 -26.66
C PRO A 67 6.41 11.75 -25.34
N SER A 68 6.21 12.73 -24.46
CA SER A 68 6.63 12.62 -23.06
C SER A 68 5.95 11.43 -22.39
N TYR A 69 6.52 10.99 -21.28
CA TYR A 69 5.93 9.90 -20.50
C TYR A 69 6.27 10.07 -19.03
N ASN A 70 5.27 9.84 -18.16
CA ASN A 70 5.51 9.75 -16.73
C ASN A 70 5.53 8.28 -16.29
N TRP A 71 6.70 7.82 -15.85
CA TRP A 71 6.87 6.45 -15.35
C TRP A 71 6.24 6.22 -13.99
N TRP A 72 6.03 7.30 -13.21
CA TRP A 72 5.49 7.20 -11.87
C TRP A 72 4.00 6.97 -11.88
N SER A 73 3.58 5.88 -11.31
CA SER A 73 2.20 5.61 -10.93
C SER A 73 2.15 4.56 -9.83
N GLU A 74 1.00 4.47 -9.15
CA GLU A 74 0.76 3.51 -8.09
C GLU A 74 -0.52 2.73 -8.31
N ALA A 75 -0.45 1.42 -8.05
CA ALA A 75 -1.60 0.53 -8.05
C ALA A 75 -1.47 -0.53 -6.94
N CYS A 76 -1.14 -0.09 -5.73
CA CYS A 76 -0.93 -0.98 -4.58
C CYS A 76 -2.12 -1.92 -4.34
N HIS A 77 -3.35 -1.41 -4.51
CA HIS A 77 -4.59 -2.20 -4.39
C HIS A 77 -5.74 -1.58 -5.22
N GLY A 78 -5.45 -1.20 -6.43
CA GLY A 78 -6.29 -0.48 -7.39
C GLY A 78 -5.51 0.69 -7.98
N VAL A 79 -5.87 1.17 -9.16
CA VAL A 79 -5.26 2.37 -9.75
C VAL A 79 -5.45 3.55 -8.81
N ARG A 80 -4.36 4.21 -8.38
CA ARG A 80 -4.41 5.32 -7.44
C ARG A 80 -4.95 6.60 -8.08
N GLN A 81 -6.20 6.55 -8.48
CA GLN A 81 -6.95 7.70 -9.04
C GLN A 81 -8.37 7.70 -8.48
N ASP A 82 -9.06 8.86 -8.55
CA ASP A 82 -10.44 8.98 -8.15
C ASP A 82 -11.36 8.35 -9.21
N GLY A 83 -12.36 7.59 -8.76
CA GLY A 83 -13.33 6.93 -9.63
C GLY A 83 -12.92 5.55 -10.12
N TYR A 84 -11.81 4.99 -9.61
CA TYR A 84 -11.34 3.64 -9.91
C TYR A 84 -11.70 2.67 -8.78
N THR A 85 -11.63 1.37 -9.07
CA THR A 85 -11.93 0.33 -8.09
C THR A 85 -10.87 0.28 -6.99
N VAL A 86 -11.30 0.29 -5.73
CA VAL A 86 -10.43 0.18 -4.56
C VAL A 86 -10.63 -1.19 -3.91
N TYR A 87 -9.63 -2.05 -4.03
CA TYR A 87 -9.57 -3.38 -3.41
C TYR A 87 -9.05 -3.29 -1.97
N PRO A 88 -9.12 -4.38 -1.18
CA PRO A 88 -8.43 -4.42 0.12
C PRO A 88 -6.93 -4.18 -0.02
N GLN A 89 -6.31 -3.62 1.03
CA GLN A 89 -4.85 -3.51 1.11
C GLN A 89 -4.18 -4.87 0.90
N PRO A 90 -2.94 -4.92 0.33
CA PRO A 90 -2.22 -6.17 0.08
C PRO A 90 -2.14 -7.11 1.28
N ILE A 91 -1.93 -6.58 2.49
CA ILE A 91 -1.92 -7.39 3.71
C ILE A 91 -3.27 -8.09 3.97
N GLY A 92 -4.39 -7.41 3.67
CA GLY A 92 -5.73 -8.00 3.74
C GLY A 92 -5.93 -9.06 2.66
N MET A 93 -5.56 -8.78 1.41
CA MET A 93 -5.63 -9.78 0.32
C MET A 93 -4.73 -10.99 0.61
N ALA A 94 -3.58 -10.78 1.24
CA ALA A 94 -2.69 -11.87 1.65
C ALA A 94 -3.34 -12.79 2.70
N ALA A 95 -4.21 -12.26 3.56
CA ALA A 95 -4.96 -13.07 4.51
C ALA A 95 -5.92 -14.06 3.85
N ALA A 96 -6.30 -13.85 2.61
CA ALA A 96 -7.09 -14.82 1.86
C ALA A 96 -6.32 -16.11 1.55
N PHE A 97 -4.98 -16.12 1.55
CA PHE A 97 -4.15 -17.24 1.06
C PHE A 97 -4.65 -17.80 -0.28
N ASN A 98 -5.01 -16.88 -1.18
CA ASN A 98 -5.61 -17.21 -2.47
C ASN A 98 -4.83 -16.55 -3.63
N PRO A 99 -3.83 -17.26 -4.21
CA PRO A 99 -3.06 -16.73 -5.31
C PRO A 99 -3.88 -16.36 -6.55
N GLN A 100 -4.95 -17.13 -6.84
CA GLN A 100 -5.81 -16.84 -7.99
C GLN A 100 -6.56 -15.53 -7.81
N GLN A 101 -7.09 -15.26 -6.62
CA GLN A 101 -7.74 -13.96 -6.33
C GLN A 101 -6.79 -12.79 -6.51
N MET A 102 -5.51 -12.94 -6.07
CA MET A 102 -4.50 -11.90 -6.28
C MET A 102 -4.27 -11.63 -7.76
N TYR A 103 -4.16 -12.69 -8.58
CA TYR A 103 -4.06 -12.57 -10.04
C TYR A 103 -5.29 -11.87 -10.64
N ASP A 104 -6.51 -12.30 -10.26
CA ASP A 104 -7.75 -11.76 -10.80
C ASP A 104 -7.90 -10.27 -10.48
N VAL A 105 -7.60 -9.86 -9.22
CA VAL A 105 -7.61 -8.46 -8.81
C VAL A 105 -6.65 -7.63 -9.66
N PHE A 106 -5.40 -8.03 -9.79
CA PHE A 106 -4.42 -7.24 -10.55
C PHE A 106 -4.60 -7.33 -12.06
N SER A 107 -5.28 -8.36 -12.55
CA SER A 107 -5.76 -8.39 -13.94
C SER A 107 -6.81 -7.31 -14.20
N GLN A 108 -7.79 -7.14 -13.30
CA GLN A 108 -8.77 -6.05 -13.40
C GLN A 108 -8.17 -4.67 -13.21
N VAL A 109 -7.22 -4.52 -12.29
CA VAL A 109 -6.45 -3.26 -12.10
C VAL A 109 -5.75 -2.86 -13.40
N SER A 110 -5.11 -3.80 -14.08
CA SER A 110 -4.44 -3.53 -15.36
C SER A 110 -5.44 -3.31 -16.52
N ASP A 111 -6.67 -3.86 -16.47
CA ASP A 111 -7.75 -3.53 -17.40
C ASP A 111 -8.17 -2.06 -17.26
N GLU A 112 -8.39 -1.59 -16.03
CA GLU A 112 -8.71 -0.18 -15.77
C GLU A 112 -7.59 0.76 -16.22
N ALA A 113 -6.32 0.39 -15.98
CA ALA A 113 -5.18 1.16 -16.45
C ALA A 113 -5.13 1.28 -17.98
N ARG A 114 -5.36 0.17 -18.70
CA ARG A 114 -5.42 0.18 -20.17
C ARG A 114 -6.63 0.95 -20.69
N ALA A 115 -7.79 0.82 -20.09
CA ALA A 115 -8.97 1.61 -20.45
C ALA A 115 -8.69 3.11 -20.31
N ASN A 116 -8.00 3.51 -19.24
CA ASN A 116 -7.58 4.89 -19.04
C ASN A 116 -6.60 5.35 -20.13
N TRP A 117 -5.61 4.52 -20.45
CA TRP A 117 -4.67 4.80 -21.54
C TRP A 117 -5.39 4.98 -22.87
N ASN A 118 -6.29 4.07 -23.26
CA ASN A 118 -6.96 4.05 -24.54
C ASN A 118 -7.84 5.29 -24.79
N ARG A 119 -8.43 5.86 -23.72
CA ARG A 119 -9.29 7.07 -23.83
C ARG A 119 -8.54 8.39 -23.79
N SER A 120 -7.25 8.39 -23.51
CA SER A 120 -6.47 9.60 -23.27
C SER A 120 -5.74 10.09 -24.53
N ASP A 121 -5.57 11.40 -24.63
CA ASP A 121 -4.84 12.03 -25.75
C ASP A 121 -3.31 11.84 -25.66
N HIS A 122 -2.81 11.21 -24.61
CA HIS A 122 -1.39 10.99 -24.31
C HIS A 122 -0.53 12.26 -24.24
N ASP A 123 -1.14 13.46 -24.22
CA ASP A 123 -0.44 14.73 -24.08
C ASP A 123 -0.35 15.13 -22.60
N ILE A 124 0.75 14.74 -21.95
CA ILE A 124 1.01 14.93 -20.53
C ILE A 124 1.86 16.15 -20.19
N PHE A 125 2.08 17.08 -21.16
CA PHE A 125 2.97 18.23 -20.93
C PHE A 125 2.47 19.28 -19.97
N ASN A 126 1.19 19.33 -19.65
CA ASN A 126 0.60 20.39 -18.83
C ASN A 126 0.55 20.09 -17.32
N VAL A 127 1.28 19.07 -16.84
CA VAL A 127 1.31 18.76 -15.39
C VAL A 127 2.27 19.73 -14.68
N PRO A 128 1.80 20.53 -13.72
CA PRO A 128 2.67 21.45 -12.96
C PRO A 128 3.81 20.71 -12.26
N MET A 129 5.02 21.30 -12.29
CA MET A 129 6.16 20.74 -11.53
C MET A 129 5.82 20.60 -10.05
N GLY A 130 6.05 19.43 -9.48
CA GLY A 130 5.78 19.12 -8.06
C GLY A 130 4.44 18.45 -7.78
N VAL A 131 3.58 18.25 -8.79
CA VAL A 131 2.37 17.43 -8.65
C VAL A 131 2.77 15.97 -8.93
N THR A 132 2.76 15.15 -7.89
CA THR A 132 3.02 13.70 -7.98
C THR A 132 1.77 12.91 -8.37
N TYR A 133 0.63 13.53 -8.35
CA TYR A 133 -0.67 12.95 -8.68
C TYR A 133 -1.46 13.90 -9.58
N TYR A 134 -1.97 13.37 -10.70
CA TYR A 134 -2.84 14.11 -11.62
C TYR A 134 -4.02 13.23 -12.02
N PRO A 135 -5.25 13.61 -11.69
CA PRO A 135 -6.43 12.84 -12.09
C PRO A 135 -6.52 12.71 -13.62
N GLY A 136 -6.67 11.48 -14.10
CA GLY A 136 -6.81 11.20 -15.52
C GLY A 136 -5.50 11.07 -16.31
N ASN A 137 -4.34 11.01 -15.64
CA ASN A 137 -3.07 10.74 -16.31
C ASN A 137 -3.04 9.31 -16.85
N PRO A 138 -2.80 9.09 -18.15
CA PRO A 138 -2.70 7.76 -18.72
C PRO A 138 -1.33 7.15 -18.37
N GLU A 139 -1.35 6.07 -17.62
CA GLU A 139 -0.14 5.41 -17.13
C GLU A 139 -0.22 3.92 -17.41
N LEU A 140 0.93 3.33 -17.78
CA LEU A 140 1.08 1.89 -18.01
C LEU A 140 2.20 1.26 -17.18
N THR A 141 2.85 2.06 -16.33
CA THR A 141 3.92 1.62 -15.43
C THR A 141 3.50 1.90 -13.99
N PHE A 142 3.50 0.87 -13.15
CA PHE A 142 2.99 0.93 -11.78
C PHE A 142 4.02 0.42 -10.79
N TRP A 143 4.34 1.25 -9.78
CA TRP A 143 5.39 0.93 -8.83
C TRP A 143 4.87 0.07 -7.67
N CYS A 144 4.36 -1.10 -8.04
CA CYS A 144 3.91 -2.18 -7.18
C CYS A 144 4.24 -3.55 -7.82
N PRO A 145 4.34 -4.64 -7.01
CA PRO A 145 4.07 -4.78 -5.59
C PRO A 145 5.22 -4.39 -4.67
N ASN A 146 4.89 -4.00 -3.42
CA ASN A 146 5.84 -3.95 -2.33
C ASN A 146 6.03 -5.36 -1.75
N VAL A 147 7.19 -5.97 -1.99
CA VAL A 147 7.53 -7.33 -1.52
C VAL A 147 8.55 -7.35 -0.39
N ASN A 148 8.75 -6.23 0.28
CA ASN A 148 9.52 -6.18 1.51
C ASN A 148 8.83 -7.01 2.60
N ILE A 149 9.62 -7.67 3.46
CA ILE A 149 9.08 -8.50 4.52
C ILE A 149 8.64 -7.64 5.70
N PHE A 150 7.40 -7.85 6.15
CA PHE A 150 6.84 -7.15 7.31
C PHE A 150 7.43 -7.70 8.62
N ARG A 151 8.75 -7.50 8.79
CA ARG A 151 9.51 -8.08 9.92
C ARG A 151 9.14 -7.50 11.29
N ASP A 152 8.60 -6.29 11.34
CA ASP A 152 8.27 -5.57 12.57
C ASP A 152 6.91 -4.88 12.44
N PRO A 153 5.92 -5.20 13.29
CA PRO A 153 4.57 -4.66 13.18
C PRO A 153 4.46 -3.16 13.46
N ARG A 154 5.54 -2.51 13.91
CA ARG A 154 5.59 -1.04 14.05
C ARG A 154 5.76 -0.33 12.71
N TRP A 155 6.29 -1.00 11.70
CA TRP A 155 6.52 -0.40 10.38
C TRP A 155 5.22 0.04 9.71
N GLY A 156 5.12 1.35 9.38
CA GLY A 156 3.90 1.95 8.85
C GLY A 156 3.51 1.46 7.45
N ARG A 157 4.47 1.08 6.60
CA ARG A 157 4.21 0.56 5.25
C ARG A 157 3.96 -0.95 5.19
N GLY A 158 3.91 -1.62 6.33
CA GLY A 158 3.60 -3.06 6.39
C GLY A 158 2.29 -3.43 5.72
N GLN A 159 1.28 -2.56 5.75
CA GLN A 159 -0.01 -2.74 5.08
C GLN A 159 0.09 -2.92 3.55
N GLU A 160 1.14 -2.36 2.93
CA GLU A 160 1.40 -2.47 1.49
C GLU A 160 1.97 -3.84 1.08
N THR A 161 2.30 -4.71 2.03
CA THR A 161 3.02 -5.97 1.81
C THR A 161 2.12 -7.18 1.98
N CYS A 162 2.63 -8.36 1.57
CA CYS A 162 1.93 -9.63 1.76
C CYS A 162 2.26 -10.32 3.10
N GLY A 163 2.92 -9.63 4.03
CA GLY A 163 3.14 -10.13 5.39
C GLY A 163 4.58 -10.45 5.77
N ASP A 164 4.74 -11.30 6.79
CA ASP A 164 6.02 -11.54 7.44
C ASP A 164 6.74 -12.82 6.96
N ASP A 165 6.13 -13.57 6.02
CA ASP A 165 6.71 -14.81 5.48
C ASP A 165 7.17 -14.63 4.02
N PRO A 166 8.45 -14.93 3.69
CA PRO A 166 9.00 -14.73 2.35
C PRO A 166 8.41 -15.65 1.28
N TYR A 167 7.93 -16.85 1.65
CA TYR A 167 7.29 -17.75 0.70
C TYR A 167 5.92 -17.24 0.29
N LEU A 168 5.06 -16.86 1.27
CA LEU A 168 3.75 -16.27 1.00
C LEU A 168 3.89 -14.99 0.17
N THR A 169 4.79 -14.09 0.58
CA THR A 169 5.06 -12.83 -0.13
C THR A 169 5.52 -13.08 -1.57
N GLY A 170 6.40 -14.05 -1.78
CA GLY A 170 6.87 -14.40 -3.12
C GLY A 170 5.78 -14.96 -4.02
N ILE A 171 4.91 -15.85 -3.50
CA ILE A 171 3.80 -16.43 -4.27
C ILE A 171 2.76 -15.38 -4.64
N LEU A 172 2.34 -14.55 -3.69
CA LEU A 172 1.31 -13.54 -3.94
C LEU A 172 1.84 -12.37 -4.78
N GLY A 173 3.07 -11.90 -4.51
CA GLY A 173 3.73 -10.89 -5.33
C GLY A 173 3.92 -11.34 -6.79
N LEU A 174 4.22 -12.63 -7.02
CA LEU A 174 4.26 -13.19 -8.37
C LEU A 174 2.91 -13.05 -9.09
N GLN A 175 1.81 -13.35 -8.40
CA GLN A 175 0.47 -13.22 -9.00
C GLN A 175 0.11 -11.76 -9.32
N THR A 176 0.54 -10.82 -8.45
CA THR A 176 0.43 -9.38 -8.74
C THR A 176 1.16 -9.03 -10.05
N VAL A 177 2.41 -9.46 -10.20
CA VAL A 177 3.18 -9.19 -11.43
C VAL A 177 2.50 -9.78 -12.66
N LEU A 178 2.08 -11.05 -12.59
CA LEU A 178 1.42 -11.73 -13.72
C LEU A 178 0.08 -11.08 -14.10
N GLY A 179 -0.73 -10.69 -13.13
CA GLY A 179 -2.00 -9.97 -13.37
C GLY A 179 -1.78 -8.58 -13.98
N MET A 180 -0.80 -7.83 -13.48
CA MET A 180 -0.44 -6.52 -14.02
C MET A 180 0.11 -6.61 -15.45
N GLN A 181 1.06 -7.50 -15.70
CA GLN A 181 1.79 -7.57 -16.96
C GLN A 181 1.02 -8.28 -18.09
N GLY A 182 -0.02 -9.08 -17.74
CA GLY A 182 -0.77 -9.85 -18.72
C GLY A 182 0.02 -11.05 -19.26
N ASN A 183 -0.49 -11.67 -20.32
CA ASN A 183 0.05 -12.93 -20.87
C ASN A 183 0.23 -12.92 -22.39
N ASP A 184 0.25 -11.74 -23.01
CA ASP A 184 0.51 -11.63 -24.45
C ASP A 184 2.01 -11.89 -24.73
N PRO A 185 2.37 -12.64 -25.80
CA PRO A 185 3.75 -13.00 -26.06
C PRO A 185 4.60 -11.83 -26.61
N HIS A 186 4.01 -10.70 -27.01
CA HIS A 186 4.68 -9.58 -27.68
C HIS A 186 4.61 -8.28 -26.88
N TYR A 187 3.52 -8.08 -26.16
CA TYR A 187 3.26 -6.84 -25.43
C TYR A 187 2.94 -7.11 -23.97
N TYR A 188 3.42 -6.24 -23.10
CA TYR A 188 2.98 -6.19 -21.70
C TYR A 188 1.74 -5.30 -21.57
N LYS A 189 0.78 -5.76 -20.77
CA LYS A 189 -0.45 -4.99 -20.52
C LYS A 189 -0.14 -3.72 -19.73
N THR A 190 0.60 -3.86 -18.64
CA THR A 190 1.26 -2.79 -17.88
C THR A 190 2.60 -3.30 -17.39
N HIS A 191 3.47 -2.43 -16.89
CA HIS A 191 4.63 -2.89 -16.11
C HIS A 191 4.28 -2.94 -14.63
N ALA A 192 4.76 -3.96 -13.95
CA ALA A 192 4.85 -4.05 -12.51
C ALA A 192 6.29 -3.75 -12.04
N CYS A 193 6.44 -3.27 -10.81
CA CYS A 193 7.72 -2.93 -10.21
C CYS A 193 7.90 -3.60 -8.86
N ALA A 194 8.90 -4.47 -8.75
CA ALA A 194 9.25 -5.07 -7.45
C ALA A 194 10.00 -4.05 -6.57
N LYS A 195 9.42 -3.70 -5.41
CA LYS A 195 9.98 -2.69 -4.52
C LYS A 195 9.99 -3.14 -3.06
N HIS A 196 10.88 -2.57 -2.24
CA HIS A 196 12.04 -1.72 -2.52
C HIS A 196 13.30 -2.59 -2.36
N TYR A 197 14.11 -2.70 -3.38
CA TYR A 197 15.27 -3.59 -3.45
C TYR A 197 16.54 -2.93 -2.88
N ALA A 198 17.10 -3.35 -1.73
CA ALA A 198 16.65 -4.43 -0.88
C ALA A 198 16.89 -4.08 0.59
N VAL A 199 16.46 -4.98 1.49
CA VAL A 199 16.61 -4.86 2.94
C VAL A 199 15.99 -3.56 3.46
N HIS A 200 14.72 -3.34 3.11
CA HIS A 200 13.93 -2.18 3.51
C HIS A 200 12.65 -2.63 4.22
N SER A 201 12.47 -2.26 5.49
CA SER A 201 11.29 -2.57 6.32
C SER A 201 11.19 -1.63 7.53
N GLY A 202 11.34 -0.33 7.31
CA GLY A 202 11.39 0.71 8.34
C GLY A 202 12.70 0.72 9.16
N PRO A 203 12.88 1.65 10.07
CA PRO A 203 11.94 2.72 10.42
C PRO A 203 11.85 3.82 9.35
N GLU A 204 10.63 4.22 9.03
CA GLU A 204 10.36 5.24 8.01
C GLU A 204 11.07 6.59 8.25
N PRO A 205 11.12 7.14 9.49
CA PRO A 205 11.82 8.39 9.74
C PRO A 205 13.33 8.35 9.44
N LEU A 206 13.91 7.17 9.34
CA LEU A 206 15.35 6.98 9.10
C LEU A 206 15.68 6.46 7.69
N ARG A 207 14.68 6.25 6.83
CA ARG A 207 14.86 5.64 5.50
C ARG A 207 15.92 6.34 4.64
N HIS A 208 16.12 7.65 4.83
CA HIS A 208 17.12 8.46 4.10
C HIS A 208 18.53 8.45 4.74
N THR A 209 18.71 7.81 5.87
CA THR A 209 19.99 7.79 6.60
C THR A 209 20.44 6.39 6.99
N TYR A 210 19.51 5.45 7.01
CA TYR A 210 19.73 4.11 7.53
C TYR A 210 20.72 3.31 6.68
N ASP A 211 21.59 2.54 7.36
CA ASP A 211 22.49 1.56 6.75
C ASP A 211 22.10 0.16 7.22
N ALA A 212 21.43 -0.58 6.36
CA ALA A 212 20.99 -1.93 6.66
C ALA A 212 22.18 -2.89 6.70
N ARG A 213 22.36 -3.57 7.83
CA ARG A 213 23.37 -4.61 8.02
C ARG A 213 22.71 -5.89 8.48
N VAL A 214 22.86 -6.93 7.70
CA VAL A 214 22.25 -8.24 7.99
C VAL A 214 23.24 -9.36 7.69
N SER A 215 23.02 -10.52 8.33
CA SER A 215 23.77 -11.70 7.97
C SER A 215 23.46 -12.11 6.52
N GLN A 216 24.41 -12.77 5.84
CA GLN A 216 24.14 -13.29 4.51
C GLN A 216 23.01 -14.33 4.54
N ARG A 217 22.85 -15.07 5.63
CA ARG A 217 21.69 -15.94 5.84
C ARG A 217 20.39 -15.16 5.79
N ASP A 218 20.26 -14.08 6.58
CA ASP A 218 19.02 -13.29 6.62
C ASP A 218 18.75 -12.62 5.27
N LEU A 219 19.80 -12.15 4.60
CA LEU A 219 19.69 -11.60 3.25
C LEU A 219 19.06 -12.64 2.28
N TRP A 220 19.66 -13.83 2.19
CA TRP A 220 19.27 -14.85 1.22
C TRP A 220 18.02 -15.64 1.61
N GLU A 221 17.73 -15.83 2.90
CA GLU A 221 16.60 -16.64 3.37
C GLU A 221 15.35 -15.82 3.69
N THR A 222 15.48 -14.49 3.82
CA THR A 222 14.35 -13.62 4.20
C THR A 222 14.15 -12.44 3.25
N TYR A 223 15.16 -11.60 3.00
CA TYR A 223 14.99 -10.34 2.28
C TYR A 223 14.98 -10.48 0.76
N LEU A 224 15.65 -11.46 0.19
CA LEU A 224 15.76 -11.64 -1.27
C LEU A 224 14.77 -12.61 -1.91
N PRO A 225 14.20 -13.64 -1.23
CA PRO A 225 13.45 -14.71 -1.92
C PRO A 225 12.24 -14.20 -2.71
N ALA A 226 11.49 -13.23 -2.18
CA ALA A 226 10.35 -12.65 -2.89
C ALA A 226 10.80 -11.92 -4.17
N PHE A 227 11.84 -11.09 -4.10
CA PHE A 227 12.39 -10.43 -5.29
C PHE A 227 12.86 -11.42 -6.34
N LYS A 228 13.62 -12.46 -5.91
CA LYS A 228 14.06 -13.52 -6.83
C LYS A 228 12.88 -14.16 -7.56
N LYS A 229 11.80 -14.44 -6.84
CA LYS A 229 10.59 -15.05 -7.42
C LYS A 229 9.95 -14.15 -8.48
N LEU A 230 9.82 -12.87 -8.21
CA LEU A 230 9.26 -11.92 -9.17
C LEU A 230 10.16 -11.72 -10.40
N VAL A 231 11.48 -11.71 -10.20
CA VAL A 231 12.45 -11.56 -11.29
C VAL A 231 12.52 -12.82 -12.16
N VAL A 232 12.70 -13.99 -11.53
CA VAL A 232 13.01 -15.24 -12.26
C VAL A 232 11.76 -15.91 -12.81
N ASP A 233 10.68 -15.95 -12.02
CA ASP A 233 9.45 -16.65 -12.40
C ASP A 233 8.40 -15.69 -13.00
N GLY A 234 8.45 -14.41 -12.65
CA GLY A 234 7.48 -13.39 -13.06
C GLY A 234 7.96 -12.47 -14.18
N ASP A 235 9.24 -12.48 -14.52
CA ASP A 235 9.83 -11.54 -15.48
C ASP A 235 9.37 -10.10 -15.24
N VAL A 236 9.41 -9.67 -13.95
CA VAL A 236 8.99 -8.33 -13.57
C VAL A 236 9.79 -7.27 -14.34
N ARG A 237 9.10 -6.30 -14.94
CA ARG A 237 9.76 -5.35 -15.89
C ARG A 237 10.46 -4.21 -15.21
N GLU A 238 10.18 -3.95 -13.94
CA GLU A 238 10.83 -2.89 -13.17
C GLU A 238 11.24 -3.39 -11.78
N VAL A 239 12.40 -2.94 -11.31
CA VAL A 239 12.88 -3.14 -9.93
C VAL A 239 13.28 -1.78 -9.37
N MET A 240 12.68 -1.38 -8.26
CA MET A 240 12.98 -0.12 -7.59
C MET A 240 14.00 -0.34 -6.48
N CYS A 241 15.17 0.30 -6.57
CA CYS A 241 16.15 0.29 -5.50
C CYS A 241 15.69 1.16 -4.31
N ALA A 242 15.96 0.68 -3.09
CA ALA A 242 15.50 1.29 -1.86
C ALA A 242 16.25 2.58 -1.50
N PHE A 243 15.64 3.43 -0.64
CA PHE A 243 16.26 4.64 -0.11
C PHE A 243 17.51 4.39 0.71
N ASN A 244 17.54 3.31 1.49
CA ASN A 244 18.59 3.04 2.46
C ASN A 244 19.92 2.60 1.82
N ARG A 245 20.97 2.61 2.65
CA ARG A 245 22.21 1.90 2.34
C ARG A 245 22.10 0.43 2.72
N TYR A 246 22.85 -0.40 2.03
CA TYR A 246 23.13 -1.77 2.41
C TYR A 246 24.64 -1.97 2.53
N GLU A 247 25.11 -2.35 3.74
CA GLU A 247 26.53 -2.48 4.05
C GLU A 247 27.37 -1.24 3.68
N GLY A 248 26.87 -0.05 3.96
CA GLY A 248 27.52 1.24 3.76
C GLY A 248 27.34 1.86 2.37
N VAL A 249 26.83 1.12 1.38
CA VAL A 249 26.64 1.58 0.00
C VAL A 249 25.15 1.84 -0.26
N PRO A 250 24.76 3.00 -0.86
CA PRO A 250 23.36 3.23 -1.24
C PRO A 250 22.83 2.13 -2.15
N CYS A 251 21.59 1.69 -1.94
CA CYS A 251 21.02 0.57 -2.72
C CYS A 251 21.01 0.83 -4.23
N CYS A 252 20.84 2.10 -4.65
CA CYS A 252 20.81 2.47 -6.07
C CYS A 252 22.21 2.58 -6.72
N SER A 253 23.29 2.32 -5.98
CA SER A 253 24.65 2.18 -6.54
C SER A 253 25.39 0.97 -5.95
N ASN A 254 24.65 0.01 -5.44
CA ASN A 254 25.23 -1.15 -4.77
C ASN A 254 25.48 -2.31 -5.75
N ASP A 255 26.72 -2.48 -6.17
CA ASP A 255 27.13 -3.55 -7.10
C ASP A 255 26.74 -4.94 -6.61
N ARG A 256 26.85 -5.20 -5.30
CA ARG A 256 26.47 -6.48 -4.73
C ARG A 256 25.01 -6.80 -5.00
N LEU A 257 24.12 -5.81 -4.86
CA LEU A 257 22.69 -5.99 -5.09
C LEU A 257 22.36 -5.96 -6.58
N LEU A 258 22.76 -4.89 -7.28
CA LEU A 258 22.31 -4.63 -8.64
C LEU A 258 23.06 -5.46 -9.69
N THR A 259 24.38 -5.54 -9.57
CA THR A 259 25.22 -6.23 -10.56
C THR A 259 25.36 -7.71 -10.23
N ASP A 260 25.86 -8.07 -9.04
CA ASP A 260 26.18 -9.47 -8.74
C ASP A 260 24.94 -10.35 -8.59
N ILE A 261 23.95 -9.86 -7.80
CA ILE A 261 22.76 -10.66 -7.50
C ILE A 261 21.71 -10.49 -8.59
N LEU A 262 21.26 -9.26 -8.83
CA LEU A 262 20.13 -8.99 -9.73
C LEU A 262 20.48 -9.33 -11.19
N ARG A 263 21.55 -8.72 -11.73
CA ARG A 263 21.94 -8.93 -13.13
C ARG A 263 22.60 -10.29 -13.36
N ASN A 264 23.68 -10.60 -12.64
CA ASN A 264 24.51 -11.76 -12.95
C ASN A 264 23.92 -13.09 -12.45
N LYS A 265 23.43 -13.15 -11.19
CA LYS A 265 22.89 -14.41 -10.65
C LYS A 265 21.47 -14.71 -11.10
N TRP A 266 20.61 -13.70 -11.21
CA TRP A 266 19.20 -13.87 -11.58
C TRP A 266 18.91 -13.60 -13.04
N GLY A 267 19.86 -13.02 -13.79
CA GLY A 267 19.72 -12.75 -15.23
C GLY A 267 18.76 -11.59 -15.57
N TYR A 268 18.59 -10.64 -14.67
CA TYR A 268 17.66 -9.54 -14.87
C TYR A 268 18.16 -8.54 -15.92
N GLU A 269 17.40 -8.33 -16.99
CA GLU A 269 17.76 -7.43 -18.08
C GLU A 269 16.79 -6.26 -18.30
N ALA A 270 15.81 -6.10 -17.43
CA ALA A 270 14.84 -5.01 -17.49
C ALA A 270 15.27 -3.81 -16.63
N ILE A 271 14.36 -2.89 -16.35
CA ILE A 271 14.64 -1.57 -15.82
C ILE A 271 14.93 -1.61 -14.30
N VAL A 272 16.01 -0.95 -13.89
CA VAL A 272 16.25 -0.59 -12.50
C VAL A 272 16.00 0.90 -12.34
N LEU A 273 15.11 1.26 -11.41
CA LEU A 273 14.76 2.64 -11.13
C LEU A 273 14.97 2.99 -9.65
N THR A 274 15.07 4.28 -9.37
CA THR A 274 15.22 4.75 -7.99
C THR A 274 13.89 4.95 -7.31
N ASP A 275 13.84 4.78 -5.99
CA ASP A 275 12.82 5.45 -5.21
C ASP A 275 12.97 6.98 -5.33
N CYS A 276 11.89 7.75 -5.09
CA CYS A 276 11.85 9.17 -5.43
C CYS A 276 12.86 9.98 -4.63
N ASP A 277 13.71 10.72 -5.33
CA ASP A 277 14.81 11.52 -4.78
C ASP A 277 15.88 10.71 -4.02
N ALA A 278 15.99 9.38 -4.24
CA ALA A 278 16.95 8.54 -3.52
C ALA A 278 18.41 8.93 -3.79
N ILE A 279 18.74 9.39 -5.01
CA ILE A 279 20.11 9.85 -5.33
C ILE A 279 20.47 11.12 -4.56
N ASN A 280 19.50 11.99 -4.23
CA ASN A 280 19.73 13.16 -3.40
C ASN A 280 20.31 12.81 -2.02
N ASN A 281 20.00 11.62 -1.50
CA ASN A 281 20.52 11.17 -0.20
C ASN A 281 22.05 11.03 -0.20
N TYR A 282 22.68 10.80 -1.35
CA TYR A 282 24.12 10.54 -1.46
C TYR A 282 24.96 11.74 -1.04
N PHE A 283 24.49 13.00 -1.29
CA PHE A 283 25.26 14.23 -1.04
C PHE A 283 24.51 15.19 -0.10
N THR A 284 23.26 14.94 0.24
CA THR A 284 22.52 15.81 1.15
C THR A 284 23.07 15.67 2.58
N ARG A 285 23.42 16.81 3.19
CA ARG A 285 23.94 16.85 4.55
C ARG A 285 22.98 16.23 5.56
N GLY A 286 23.50 15.33 6.39
CA GLY A 286 22.73 14.60 7.41
C GLY A 286 21.99 13.39 6.86
N GLN A 287 22.18 13.04 5.59
CA GLN A 287 21.69 11.81 4.97
C GLN A 287 22.83 10.81 4.75
N HIS A 288 23.03 10.26 3.55
CA HIS A 288 24.06 9.25 3.33
C HIS A 288 25.48 9.82 3.31
N GLU A 289 25.67 11.00 2.73
CA GLU A 289 26.96 11.70 2.60
C GLU A 289 28.07 10.81 2.01
N THR A 290 27.71 9.98 1.02
CA THR A 290 28.63 9.08 0.32
C THR A 290 29.30 9.74 -0.87
N GLN A 291 28.71 10.81 -1.41
CA GLN A 291 29.22 11.56 -2.55
C GLN A 291 29.29 13.07 -2.21
N PRO A 292 30.19 13.82 -2.82
CA PRO A 292 30.40 15.23 -2.48
C PRO A 292 29.32 16.17 -3.03
N ASP A 293 28.67 15.79 -4.14
CA ASP A 293 27.69 16.62 -4.85
C ASP A 293 26.79 15.79 -5.79
N ALA A 294 25.84 16.45 -6.42
CA ALA A 294 24.90 15.85 -7.35
C ALA A 294 25.58 15.23 -8.59
N LEU A 295 26.66 15.85 -9.08
CA LEU A 295 27.37 15.36 -10.26
C LEU A 295 28.02 14.00 -9.99
N HIS A 296 28.72 13.85 -8.87
CA HIS A 296 29.34 12.58 -8.47
C HIS A 296 28.29 11.54 -8.09
N ALA A 297 27.21 11.94 -7.42
CA ALA A 297 26.12 11.07 -7.03
C ALA A 297 25.41 10.43 -8.25
N THR A 298 25.16 11.22 -9.29
CA THR A 298 24.49 10.72 -10.50
C THR A 298 25.38 9.78 -11.31
N VAL A 299 26.69 10.09 -11.41
CA VAL A 299 27.67 9.21 -12.08
C VAL A 299 27.79 7.88 -11.34
N ASP A 300 27.86 7.93 -9.98
CA ASP A 300 27.91 6.75 -9.14
C ASP A 300 26.68 5.85 -9.36
N ALA A 301 25.47 6.40 -9.31
CA ALA A 301 24.24 5.66 -9.52
C ALA A 301 24.15 5.04 -10.94
N ALA A 302 24.50 5.82 -11.98
CA ALA A 302 24.45 5.35 -13.36
C ALA A 302 25.47 4.23 -13.61
N LEU A 303 26.73 4.42 -13.25
CA LEU A 303 27.77 3.41 -13.48
C LEU A 303 27.54 2.09 -12.72
N HIS A 304 26.78 2.10 -11.63
CA HIS A 304 26.46 0.92 -10.83
C HIS A 304 25.06 0.32 -11.09
N GLY A 305 24.38 0.75 -12.18
CA GLY A 305 23.26 0.01 -12.77
C GLY A 305 21.86 0.59 -12.61
N THR A 306 21.73 1.84 -12.14
CA THR A 306 20.47 2.56 -12.13
C THR A 306 20.14 3.12 -13.51
N ASP A 307 18.98 2.76 -14.08
CA ASP A 307 18.58 3.11 -15.44
C ASP A 307 17.69 4.35 -15.52
N LEU A 308 16.90 4.62 -14.46
CA LEU A 308 15.88 5.66 -14.44
C LEU A 308 15.76 6.28 -13.05
N GLU A 309 15.68 7.60 -12.97
CA GLU A 309 15.49 8.30 -11.71
C GLU A 309 14.07 8.81 -11.53
N CYS A 310 13.48 8.54 -10.36
CA CYS A 310 12.40 9.38 -9.83
C CYS A 310 13.02 10.58 -9.12
N GLY A 311 13.17 11.69 -9.84
CA GLY A 311 13.84 12.87 -9.31
C GLY A 311 14.39 13.78 -10.39
N LYS A 312 15.46 14.52 -10.06
CA LYS A 312 16.11 15.47 -10.98
C LYS A 312 17.63 15.39 -10.96
N THR A 313 18.21 14.57 -10.10
CA THR A 313 19.66 14.55 -9.89
C THR A 313 20.37 14.06 -11.13
N MET A 314 19.82 13.04 -11.81
CA MET A 314 20.43 12.51 -13.05
C MET A 314 20.43 13.50 -14.22
N MET A 315 19.77 14.64 -14.14
CA MET A 315 19.97 15.73 -15.12
C MET A 315 21.42 16.22 -15.15
N ALA A 316 22.18 16.03 -14.07
CA ALA A 316 23.62 16.31 -14.02
C ALA A 316 24.47 15.39 -14.93
N LEU A 317 23.90 14.31 -15.48
CA LEU A 317 24.59 13.46 -16.46
C LEU A 317 24.99 14.23 -17.72
N THR A 318 24.30 15.30 -18.11
CA THR A 318 24.72 16.17 -19.23
C THR A 318 26.09 16.80 -18.94
N GLU A 319 26.27 17.37 -17.75
CA GLU A 319 27.55 17.92 -17.30
C GLU A 319 28.62 16.83 -17.10
N ALA A 320 28.21 15.65 -16.64
CA ALA A 320 29.13 14.50 -16.51
C ALA A 320 29.69 14.02 -17.83
N LEU A 321 28.85 13.98 -18.89
CA LEU A 321 29.29 13.68 -20.27
C LEU A 321 30.31 14.71 -20.79
N GLU A 322 30.03 16.01 -20.65
CA GLU A 322 30.93 17.09 -21.05
C GLU A 322 32.30 16.99 -20.36
N LYS A 323 32.31 16.56 -19.11
CA LYS A 323 33.53 16.37 -18.31
C LYS A 323 34.19 15.01 -18.54
N GLY A 324 33.61 14.12 -19.33
CA GLY A 324 34.15 12.77 -19.58
C GLY A 324 34.12 11.86 -18.35
N MET A 325 33.22 12.09 -17.39
CA MET A 325 33.04 11.25 -16.21
C MET A 325 32.16 10.02 -16.52
N ILE A 326 31.37 10.09 -17.57
CA ILE A 326 30.56 9.00 -18.10
C ILE A 326 30.58 9.09 -19.63
N SER A 327 30.33 8.00 -20.33
CA SER A 327 30.31 7.97 -21.80
C SER A 327 28.88 7.91 -22.36
N GLU A 328 28.69 8.30 -23.62
CA GLU A 328 27.40 8.08 -24.29
C GLU A 328 27.02 6.61 -24.36
N ALA A 329 28.02 5.69 -24.50
CA ALA A 329 27.76 4.26 -24.51
C ALA A 329 27.14 3.74 -23.19
N ASP A 330 27.50 4.37 -22.07
CA ASP A 330 26.88 4.05 -20.76
C ASP A 330 25.42 4.50 -20.76
N LEU A 331 25.12 5.74 -21.25
CA LEU A 331 23.73 6.19 -21.37
C LEU A 331 22.90 5.31 -22.32
N ASP A 332 23.50 4.90 -23.45
CA ASP A 332 22.85 4.01 -24.42
C ASP A 332 22.48 2.66 -23.78
N ALA A 333 23.30 2.15 -22.85
CA ALA A 333 22.99 0.92 -22.13
C ALA A 333 21.75 1.04 -21.24
N HIS A 334 21.55 2.19 -20.59
CA HIS A 334 20.35 2.47 -19.77
C HIS A 334 19.11 2.67 -20.65
N LEU A 335 19.26 3.44 -21.74
CA LEU A 335 18.20 3.71 -22.70
C LEU A 335 17.70 2.47 -23.42
N ARG A 336 18.57 1.48 -23.69
CA ARG A 336 18.13 0.19 -24.23
C ARG A 336 17.04 -0.45 -23.40
N ARG A 337 17.16 -0.38 -22.08
CA ARG A 337 16.18 -0.98 -21.17
C ARG A 337 14.90 -0.15 -21.06
N THR A 338 15.04 1.16 -20.85
CA THR A 338 13.89 2.05 -20.70
C THR A 338 13.08 2.20 -22.00
N LEU A 339 13.73 2.39 -23.15
CA LEU A 339 13.04 2.45 -24.43
C LEU A 339 12.43 1.10 -24.82
N ARG A 340 13.15 -0.02 -24.59
CA ARG A 340 12.59 -1.36 -24.80
C ARG A 340 11.28 -1.51 -24.05
N GLY A 341 11.21 -1.11 -22.77
CA GLY A 341 9.98 -1.13 -21.99
C GLY A 341 8.84 -0.35 -22.63
N ARG A 342 9.10 0.84 -23.17
CA ARG A 342 8.09 1.63 -23.90
C ARG A 342 7.61 0.95 -25.20
N PHE A 343 8.49 0.27 -25.92
CA PHE A 343 8.10 -0.53 -27.09
C PHE A 343 7.29 -1.76 -26.68
N GLU A 344 7.68 -2.45 -25.63
CA GLU A 344 6.99 -3.62 -25.10
C GLU A 344 5.59 -3.27 -24.57
N LEU A 345 5.35 -2.03 -24.10
CA LEU A 345 4.04 -1.50 -23.76
C LEU A 345 3.20 -1.11 -24.99
N GLY A 346 3.75 -1.18 -26.20
CA GLY A 346 3.07 -0.83 -27.43
C GLY A 346 2.88 0.67 -27.67
N MET A 347 3.64 1.54 -26.97
CA MET A 347 3.46 3.01 -27.06
C MET A 347 3.81 3.61 -28.42
N PHE A 348 4.52 2.87 -29.28
CA PHE A 348 4.96 3.31 -30.61
C PHE A 348 4.30 2.52 -31.74
N ASP A 349 3.30 1.69 -31.41
CA ASP A 349 2.65 0.82 -32.37
C ASP A 349 1.19 1.25 -32.59
N PRO A 350 0.59 0.96 -33.77
CA PRO A 350 -0.81 1.22 -34.01
C PRO A 350 -1.71 0.54 -32.98
N ALA A 351 -2.75 1.24 -32.49
CA ALA A 351 -3.61 0.73 -31.42
C ALA A 351 -4.28 -0.61 -31.79
N ASP A 352 -4.63 -0.81 -33.08
CA ASP A 352 -5.25 -2.05 -33.58
C ASP A 352 -4.33 -3.28 -33.55
N MET A 353 -3.05 -3.11 -33.25
CA MET A 353 -2.10 -4.20 -33.02
C MET A 353 -2.07 -4.63 -31.54
N LEU A 354 -2.61 -3.83 -30.64
CA LEU A 354 -2.52 -4.08 -29.20
C LEU A 354 -3.67 -4.96 -28.73
N PRO A 355 -3.40 -6.03 -27.96
CA PRO A 355 -4.45 -6.97 -27.48
C PRO A 355 -5.55 -6.31 -26.65
N TRP A 356 -5.27 -5.17 -26.06
CA TRP A 356 -6.15 -4.45 -25.12
C TRP A 356 -6.73 -3.16 -25.72
N ALA A 357 -6.68 -2.98 -27.04
CA ALA A 357 -7.17 -1.77 -27.71
C ALA A 357 -8.67 -1.53 -27.54
N ASP A 358 -9.46 -2.62 -27.36
CA ASP A 358 -10.91 -2.56 -27.23
C ASP A 358 -11.38 -2.29 -25.77
N LEU A 359 -10.49 -2.21 -24.79
CA LEU A 359 -10.86 -1.85 -23.42
C LEU A 359 -11.30 -0.38 -23.36
N GLY A 360 -12.56 -0.15 -23.05
CA GLY A 360 -13.15 1.17 -22.95
C GLY A 360 -13.44 1.60 -21.51
N GLU A 361 -14.04 2.78 -21.36
CA GLU A 361 -14.35 3.37 -20.05
C GLU A 361 -15.32 2.51 -19.21
N GLU A 362 -16.09 1.64 -19.85
CA GLU A 362 -17.09 0.77 -19.21
C GLU A 362 -16.48 -0.26 -18.26
N VAL A 363 -15.17 -0.55 -18.35
CA VAL A 363 -14.52 -1.46 -17.41
C VAL A 363 -14.10 -0.75 -16.11
N ILE A 364 -13.94 0.57 -16.13
CA ILE A 364 -13.50 1.35 -14.97
C ILE A 364 -14.61 1.38 -13.92
N SER A 365 -14.30 0.89 -12.71
CA SER A 365 -15.26 0.81 -11.59
C SER A 365 -16.57 0.09 -11.96
N SER A 366 -16.46 -0.96 -12.78
CA SER A 366 -17.62 -1.77 -13.23
C SER A 366 -18.20 -2.58 -12.07
N GLU A 367 -19.44 -3.05 -12.24
CA GLU A 367 -20.08 -3.94 -11.27
C GLU A 367 -19.32 -5.28 -11.09
N GLU A 368 -18.64 -5.76 -12.14
CA GLU A 368 -17.80 -6.95 -12.06
C GLU A 368 -16.58 -6.70 -11.15
N HIS A 369 -15.95 -5.54 -11.29
CA HIS A 369 -14.84 -5.14 -10.44
C HIS A 369 -15.28 -4.92 -8.98
N ASP A 370 -16.45 -4.31 -8.76
CA ASP A 370 -17.03 -4.17 -7.42
C ASP A 370 -17.34 -5.53 -6.76
N ALA A 371 -17.89 -6.46 -7.55
CA ALA A 371 -18.15 -7.81 -7.07
C ALA A 371 -16.86 -8.53 -6.64
N LEU A 372 -15.77 -8.40 -7.41
CA LEU A 372 -14.46 -8.95 -7.03
C LEU A 372 -13.86 -8.23 -5.82
N ALA A 373 -13.99 -6.90 -5.73
CA ALA A 373 -13.55 -6.14 -4.55
C ALA A 373 -14.28 -6.60 -3.28
N THR A 374 -15.60 -6.82 -3.38
CA THR A 374 -16.40 -7.36 -2.27
C THR A 374 -15.98 -8.79 -1.89
N GLN A 375 -15.73 -9.65 -2.89
CA GLN A 375 -15.27 -11.02 -2.62
C GLN A 375 -13.88 -11.04 -1.99
N ALA A 376 -12.95 -10.20 -2.48
CA ALA A 376 -11.63 -10.05 -1.91
C ALA A 376 -11.70 -9.57 -0.44
N ALA A 377 -12.58 -8.63 -0.14
CA ALA A 377 -12.82 -8.16 1.22
C ALA A 377 -13.39 -9.26 2.14
N ARG A 378 -14.32 -10.10 1.66
CA ARG A 378 -14.84 -11.25 2.43
C ARG A 378 -13.75 -12.25 2.78
N GLU A 379 -12.91 -12.61 1.80
CA GLU A 379 -11.85 -13.59 1.98
C GLU A 379 -10.70 -13.07 2.84
N SER A 380 -10.52 -11.74 2.93
CA SER A 380 -9.48 -11.11 3.72
C SER A 380 -9.75 -11.13 5.23
N MET A 381 -11.03 -11.15 5.64
CA MET A 381 -11.40 -11.03 7.05
C MET A 381 -11.03 -12.27 7.85
N VAL A 382 -10.37 -12.08 8.99
CA VAL A 382 -9.87 -13.17 9.85
C VAL A 382 -10.60 -13.17 11.17
N LEU A 383 -11.33 -14.24 11.45
CA LEU A 383 -11.96 -14.45 12.76
C LEU A 383 -10.90 -14.97 13.74
N LEU A 384 -10.56 -14.17 14.75
CA LEU A 384 -9.50 -14.48 15.71
C LEU A 384 -10.03 -15.11 17.01
N LYS A 385 -11.21 -14.71 17.43
CA LYS A 385 -11.90 -15.25 18.62
C LYS A 385 -13.39 -15.31 18.37
N ASN A 386 -14.04 -16.38 18.86
CA ASN A 386 -15.50 -16.50 18.86
C ASN A 386 -15.98 -17.44 19.97
N ASN A 387 -16.60 -16.89 20.98
CA ASN A 387 -17.20 -17.66 22.10
C ASN A 387 -18.63 -18.16 21.75
N GLY A 388 -18.97 -18.21 20.44
CA GLY A 388 -20.28 -18.65 19.95
C GLY A 388 -21.28 -17.51 19.74
N VAL A 389 -20.85 -16.24 19.81
CA VAL A 389 -21.71 -15.07 19.53
C VAL A 389 -21.88 -14.86 18.01
N LEU A 390 -20.89 -15.17 17.21
CA LEU A 390 -20.94 -15.09 15.74
C LEU A 390 -21.28 -16.46 15.12
N PRO A 391 -22.03 -16.50 13.99
CA PRO A 391 -22.67 -15.37 13.33
C PRO A 391 -23.86 -14.80 14.11
N LEU A 392 -24.05 -13.47 14.01
CA LEU A 392 -25.19 -12.78 14.61
C LEU A 392 -26.49 -13.13 13.88
N SER A 393 -27.61 -13.19 14.63
CA SER A 393 -28.92 -13.37 14.04
C SER A 393 -29.39 -12.11 13.29
N LYS A 394 -29.93 -12.26 12.10
CA LYS A 394 -30.64 -11.15 11.38
C LYS A 394 -31.98 -10.77 12.04
N GLY A 395 -32.41 -11.53 13.06
CA GLY A 395 -33.60 -11.23 13.86
C GLY A 395 -33.37 -10.33 15.09
N LEU A 396 -32.15 -9.80 15.27
CA LEU A 396 -31.84 -8.83 16.31
C LEU A 396 -32.74 -7.59 16.19
N LYS A 397 -33.11 -7.02 17.32
CA LYS A 397 -34.02 -5.85 17.39
C LYS A 397 -33.29 -4.56 17.67
N THR A 398 -32.32 -4.60 18.56
CA THR A 398 -31.52 -3.43 18.93
C THR A 398 -30.05 -3.78 18.91
N VAL A 399 -29.29 -3.08 18.05
CA VAL A 399 -27.86 -3.24 17.93
C VAL A 399 -27.18 -1.91 18.25
N LEU A 400 -26.21 -1.94 19.15
CA LEU A 400 -25.38 -0.76 19.39
C LEU A 400 -24.04 -0.94 18.65
N VAL A 401 -23.76 -0.04 17.72
CA VAL A 401 -22.46 0.08 17.06
C VAL A 401 -21.71 1.23 17.72
N VAL A 402 -20.51 0.98 18.22
CA VAL A 402 -19.65 2.01 18.83
C VAL A 402 -18.24 1.93 18.28
N GLY A 403 -17.55 3.05 18.26
CA GLY A 403 -16.14 3.11 17.96
C GLY A 403 -15.77 4.06 16.83
N PRO A 404 -14.51 4.52 16.81
CA PRO A 404 -14.05 5.60 15.92
C PRO A 404 -14.04 5.22 14.43
N ASN A 405 -13.96 3.92 14.13
CA ASN A 405 -13.82 3.41 12.75
C ASN A 405 -15.15 2.99 12.11
N ALA A 406 -16.27 3.08 12.86
CA ALA A 406 -17.55 2.56 12.37
C ALA A 406 -18.12 3.34 11.19
N ASP A 407 -18.00 4.66 11.20
CA ASP A 407 -18.61 5.57 10.23
C ASP A 407 -17.55 6.42 9.51
N ASP A 408 -16.43 5.81 9.19
CA ASP A 408 -15.32 6.43 8.44
C ASP A 408 -15.12 5.70 7.11
N VAL A 409 -15.64 6.28 6.01
CA VAL A 409 -15.50 5.71 4.66
C VAL A 409 -14.04 5.74 4.20
N ALA A 410 -13.29 6.78 4.55
CA ALA A 410 -11.90 6.93 4.12
C ALA A 410 -10.96 5.90 4.76
N LEU A 411 -11.34 5.36 5.92
CA LEU A 411 -10.61 4.28 6.60
C LEU A 411 -10.34 3.09 5.68
N LEU A 412 -11.33 2.70 4.87
CA LEU A 412 -11.30 1.49 4.07
C LEU A 412 -10.28 1.55 2.92
N ASN A 413 -9.90 2.77 2.51
CA ASN A 413 -8.95 2.97 1.41
C ASN A 413 -7.50 2.68 1.82
N GLY A 414 -7.14 2.81 3.10
CA GLY A 414 -5.77 2.58 3.56
C GLY A 414 -4.73 3.48 2.89
N ASN A 415 -3.48 2.98 2.79
CA ASN A 415 -2.37 3.69 2.16
C ASN A 415 -2.34 3.44 0.64
N TYR A 416 -1.96 4.43 -0.16
CA TYR A 416 -1.93 4.35 -1.63
C TYR A 416 -3.26 3.99 -2.31
N GLY A 417 -4.39 4.12 -1.63
CA GLY A 417 -5.72 3.96 -2.22
C GLY A 417 -6.12 5.14 -3.10
N GLY A 418 -6.88 4.87 -4.14
CA GLY A 418 -7.71 5.86 -4.83
C GLY A 418 -8.96 6.19 -4.02
N THR A 419 -9.87 6.93 -4.63
CA THR A 419 -11.19 7.19 -4.07
C THR A 419 -12.23 6.52 -4.96
N PRO A 420 -13.03 5.54 -4.47
CA PRO A 420 -14.06 4.91 -5.29
C PRO A 420 -15.13 5.91 -5.72
N THR A 421 -15.96 5.54 -6.68
CA THR A 421 -17.14 6.33 -7.08
C THR A 421 -18.13 6.49 -5.93
N GLU A 422 -18.95 7.53 -5.94
CA GLU A 422 -19.91 7.81 -4.85
C GLU A 422 -20.83 6.63 -4.52
N ASN A 423 -21.19 5.83 -5.53
CA ASN A 423 -22.05 4.65 -5.35
C ASN A 423 -21.39 3.51 -4.56
N HIS A 424 -20.06 3.52 -4.44
CA HIS A 424 -19.26 2.50 -3.74
C HIS A 424 -18.64 3.03 -2.46
N LYS A 425 -18.99 4.26 -2.04
CA LYS A 425 -18.52 4.85 -0.77
C LYS A 425 -19.47 4.52 0.37
N HIS A 426 -19.20 3.44 1.07
CA HIS A 426 -20.02 3.02 2.21
C HIS A 426 -19.17 2.81 3.45
N SER A 427 -19.66 3.32 4.60
CA SER A 427 -19.04 3.03 5.90
C SER A 427 -19.43 1.63 6.40
N LEU A 428 -18.64 1.08 7.33
CA LEU A 428 -18.94 -0.21 7.96
C LEU A 428 -20.28 -0.18 8.69
N LEU A 429 -20.66 0.95 9.28
CA LEU A 429 -21.96 1.18 9.90
C LEU A 429 -23.11 1.07 8.89
N GLU A 430 -22.95 1.65 7.70
CA GLU A 430 -23.96 1.57 6.63
C GLU A 430 -24.15 0.13 6.17
N GLY A 431 -23.07 -0.64 6.05
CA GLY A 431 -23.14 -2.07 5.74
C GLY A 431 -23.96 -2.87 6.78
N ILE A 432 -23.75 -2.61 8.07
CA ILE A 432 -24.52 -3.24 9.17
C ILE A 432 -25.99 -2.82 9.09
N ARG A 433 -26.28 -1.54 8.87
CA ARG A 433 -27.67 -1.04 8.73
C ARG A 433 -28.39 -1.68 7.53
N ALA A 434 -27.70 -1.80 6.42
CA ALA A 434 -28.25 -2.44 5.23
C ALA A 434 -28.60 -3.94 5.45
N ALA A 435 -27.80 -4.66 6.25
CA ALA A 435 -28.06 -6.05 6.60
C ALA A 435 -29.19 -6.23 7.61
N LEU A 436 -29.58 -5.21 8.37
CA LEU A 436 -30.57 -5.23 9.44
C LEU A 436 -31.68 -4.17 9.23
N PRO A 437 -32.44 -4.20 8.12
CA PRO A 437 -33.40 -3.13 7.79
C PRO A 437 -34.57 -3.02 8.79
N GLY A 438 -34.78 -4.02 9.66
CA GLY A 438 -35.85 -4.06 10.66
C GLY A 438 -35.39 -3.82 12.10
N ALA A 439 -34.11 -3.59 12.34
CA ALA A 439 -33.54 -3.38 13.67
C ALA A 439 -33.30 -1.88 13.95
N ASP A 440 -33.31 -1.52 15.23
CA ASP A 440 -32.80 -0.23 15.72
C ASP A 440 -31.29 -0.31 15.85
N VAL A 441 -30.56 0.13 14.79
CA VAL A 441 -29.11 0.18 14.76
C VAL A 441 -28.63 1.55 15.21
N ARG A 442 -28.32 1.64 16.51
CA ARG A 442 -27.82 2.84 17.18
C ARG A 442 -26.32 2.98 16.95
N TYR A 443 -25.84 4.21 16.86
CA TYR A 443 -24.43 4.51 16.71
C TYR A 443 -23.96 5.59 17.67
N SER A 444 -22.77 5.40 18.22
CA SER A 444 -21.96 6.42 18.86
C SER A 444 -20.49 6.24 18.47
N LYS A 445 -19.79 7.33 18.16
CA LYS A 445 -18.34 7.27 17.97
C LYS A 445 -17.61 6.80 19.24
N GLY A 446 -18.14 7.12 20.40
CA GLY A 446 -17.60 6.75 21.72
C GLY A 446 -16.28 7.43 22.04
N CYS A 447 -15.26 7.27 21.21
CA CYS A 447 -13.96 7.89 21.41
C CYS A 447 -13.28 8.28 20.08
N GLU A 448 -12.24 9.08 20.17
CA GLU A 448 -11.26 9.27 19.09
C GLU A 448 -10.37 8.03 18.94
N LEU A 449 -9.59 7.97 17.83
CA LEU A 449 -8.68 6.83 17.55
C LEU A 449 -7.68 6.60 18.67
N ALA A 450 -7.04 7.66 19.18
CA ALA A 450 -5.98 7.55 20.19
C ALA A 450 -6.00 8.69 21.22
N ASP A 451 -7.00 9.58 21.19
CA ASP A 451 -7.13 10.71 22.12
C ASP A 451 -8.17 10.37 23.20
N ASP A 452 -7.85 10.66 24.46
CA ASP A 452 -8.77 10.47 25.58
C ASP A 452 -9.97 11.44 25.58
N TYR A 453 -9.94 12.42 24.72
CA TYR A 453 -10.97 13.45 24.60
C TYR A 453 -11.63 13.41 23.23
N ASN A 454 -12.94 13.33 23.22
CA ASN A 454 -13.74 13.53 22.02
C ASN A 454 -13.71 15.01 21.60
N THR A 455 -13.53 15.26 20.32
CA THR A 455 -13.38 16.59 19.75
C THR A 455 -14.66 16.98 19.00
N ILE A 456 -15.31 18.08 19.44
CA ILE A 456 -16.48 18.65 18.80
C ILE A 456 -16.03 19.94 18.10
N TYR A 457 -15.97 19.91 16.76
CA TYR A 457 -15.53 21.06 15.95
C TYR A 457 -16.64 22.09 15.79
N HIS A 458 -16.30 23.37 15.95
CA HIS A 458 -17.24 24.49 15.91
C HIS A 458 -17.04 25.44 14.71
N LEU A 459 -16.08 25.17 13.82
CA LEU A 459 -15.84 26.08 12.68
C LEU A 459 -17.10 26.37 11.86
N PRO A 460 -18.00 25.43 11.56
CA PRO A 460 -19.21 25.69 10.81
C PRO A 460 -20.21 26.62 11.55
N GLU A 461 -20.12 26.69 12.88
CA GLU A 461 -21.05 27.48 13.71
C GLU A 461 -20.67 28.97 13.81
N PHE A 462 -19.43 29.32 13.38
CA PHE A 462 -19.00 30.71 13.38
C PHE A 462 -19.82 31.56 12.41
N ASN A 463 -19.94 32.83 12.72
CA ASN A 463 -20.64 33.85 11.92
C ASN A 463 -22.08 33.43 11.54
N ASP A 464 -22.84 32.95 12.53
CA ASP A 464 -24.24 32.50 12.36
C ASP A 464 -24.40 31.39 11.34
N GLY A 465 -23.50 30.39 11.39
CA GLY A 465 -23.56 29.21 10.55
C GLY A 465 -22.89 29.35 9.19
N LYS A 466 -22.17 30.45 8.94
CA LYS A 466 -21.45 30.66 7.66
C LYS A 466 -20.00 30.14 7.68
N GLY A 467 -19.49 29.81 8.85
CA GLY A 467 -18.06 29.49 9.03
C GLY A 467 -17.21 30.75 9.23
N MET A 468 -15.89 30.60 9.16
CA MET A 468 -14.92 31.69 9.34
C MET A 468 -14.82 32.57 8.08
N PHE A 469 -14.79 33.87 8.24
CA PHE A 469 -14.56 34.81 7.14
C PHE A 469 -13.06 34.96 6.89
N VAL A 470 -12.59 34.68 5.68
CA VAL A 470 -11.19 34.67 5.30
C VAL A 470 -10.94 35.71 4.23
N GLU A 471 -9.93 36.56 4.45
CA GLU A 471 -9.44 37.58 3.53
C GLU A 471 -8.02 37.21 3.08
N PHE A 472 -7.76 37.23 1.79
CA PHE A 472 -6.45 36.91 1.19
C PHE A 472 -5.87 38.14 0.48
N TRP A 473 -4.60 38.46 0.73
CA TRP A 473 -3.86 39.51 0.05
C TRP A 473 -2.71 38.92 -0.74
N ASP A 474 -2.43 39.54 -1.90
CA ASP A 474 -1.27 39.28 -2.75
C ASP A 474 0.02 39.95 -2.28
N ASN A 475 0.05 40.36 -1.01
CA ASN A 475 1.20 41.00 -0.35
C ASN A 475 1.32 40.53 1.10
N ASN A 476 2.54 40.58 1.66
CA ASN A 476 2.83 40.15 3.03
C ASN A 476 2.39 41.15 4.14
N ASP A 477 1.88 42.31 3.78
CA ASP A 477 1.58 43.37 4.74
C ASP A 477 0.08 43.54 5.02
N MET A 478 -0.80 42.78 4.35
CA MET A 478 -2.27 42.97 4.37
C MET A 478 -2.69 44.37 3.98
N LYS A 479 -1.94 45.02 3.06
CA LYS A 479 -2.23 46.39 2.61
C LYS A 479 -3.19 46.40 1.42
N GLY A 480 -4.02 47.40 1.35
CA GLY A 480 -5.00 47.57 0.27
C GLY A 480 -6.24 46.71 0.47
N LYS A 481 -6.98 46.50 -0.61
CA LYS A 481 -8.14 45.60 -0.62
C LYS A 481 -7.66 44.16 -0.70
N PRO A 482 -8.33 43.21 -0.03
CA PRO A 482 -8.07 41.80 -0.26
C PRO A 482 -8.24 41.45 -1.74
N ALA A 483 -7.36 40.60 -2.26
CA ALA A 483 -7.44 40.05 -3.61
C ALA A 483 -8.62 39.06 -3.73
N ALA A 484 -8.91 38.32 -2.64
CA ALA A 484 -10.06 37.45 -2.53
C ALA A 484 -10.57 37.42 -1.09
N SER A 485 -11.85 37.07 -0.89
CA SER A 485 -12.43 36.83 0.43
C SER A 485 -13.64 35.91 0.33
N GLY A 486 -13.92 35.15 1.40
CA GLY A 486 -15.06 34.26 1.47
C GLY A 486 -15.26 33.66 2.86
N TYR A 487 -16.34 32.88 3.00
CA TYR A 487 -16.63 32.11 4.20
C TYR A 487 -16.18 30.64 4.00
N TYR A 488 -15.55 30.08 5.02
CA TYR A 488 -14.97 28.71 4.97
C TYR A 488 -15.35 27.93 6.24
N ASN A 489 -15.86 26.73 6.05
CA ASN A 489 -16.16 25.79 7.15
C ASN A 489 -14.96 24.92 7.51
N THR A 490 -13.89 24.98 6.72
CA THR A 490 -12.63 24.28 6.94
C THR A 490 -11.48 25.25 6.70
N LEU A 491 -10.55 25.33 7.63
CA LEU A 491 -9.37 26.18 7.52
C LEU A 491 -8.13 25.29 7.28
N ASN A 492 -7.95 24.87 6.04
CA ASN A 492 -6.83 23.99 5.64
C ASN A 492 -6.30 24.46 4.28
N PHE A 493 -5.40 25.44 4.31
CA PHE A 493 -4.81 26.03 3.13
C PHE A 493 -3.36 25.57 2.96
N SER A 494 -3.00 25.16 1.76
CA SER A 494 -1.64 24.70 1.45
C SER A 494 -1.30 24.93 -0.02
N THR A 495 -0.06 25.25 -0.32
CA THR A 495 0.48 25.23 -1.69
C THR A 495 0.92 23.85 -2.12
N PHE A 496 0.77 22.85 -1.26
CA PHE A 496 1.09 21.46 -1.52
C PHE A 496 -0.17 20.59 -1.34
N GLY A 497 -0.63 19.96 -2.42
CA GLY A 497 -1.82 19.09 -2.42
C GLY A 497 -3.12 19.78 -2.88
N ALA A 498 -4.26 19.13 -2.63
CA ALA A 498 -5.57 19.51 -3.17
C ALA A 498 -6.20 20.81 -2.60
N TYR A 499 -5.68 21.32 -1.50
CA TYR A 499 -6.25 22.49 -0.82
C TYR A 499 -5.40 23.73 -1.09
N GLY A 500 -5.68 24.43 -2.19
CA GLY A 500 -5.07 25.72 -2.48
C GLY A 500 -5.54 26.83 -1.55
N PHE A 501 -4.84 27.98 -1.56
CA PHE A 501 -5.38 29.24 -1.04
C PHE A 501 -6.52 29.71 -1.96
N ALA A 502 -6.84 30.98 -2.04
CA ALA A 502 -7.91 31.45 -2.95
C ALA A 502 -7.47 31.37 -4.42
N GLU A 503 -8.39 31.01 -5.32
CA GLU A 503 -8.17 30.99 -6.76
C GLU A 503 -7.74 32.37 -7.28
N GLY A 504 -6.73 32.39 -8.14
CA GLY A 504 -6.17 33.60 -8.73
C GLY A 504 -5.33 34.48 -7.81
N VAL A 505 -5.12 34.11 -6.54
CA VAL A 505 -4.23 34.81 -5.62
C VAL A 505 -2.83 34.20 -5.66
N PRO A 506 -1.78 34.96 -6.06
CA PRO A 506 -0.40 34.48 -6.03
C PRO A 506 0.03 34.04 -4.63
N THR A 507 0.65 32.88 -4.52
CA THR A 507 1.03 32.29 -3.22
C THR A 507 2.46 32.61 -2.78
N ASP A 508 3.24 33.32 -3.60
CA ASP A 508 4.63 33.69 -3.31
C ASP A 508 4.75 34.80 -2.25
N LYS A 509 3.73 35.63 -2.08
CA LYS A 509 3.69 36.77 -1.13
C LYS A 509 2.34 36.87 -0.41
N ILE A 510 1.68 35.74 -0.19
CA ILE A 510 0.34 35.74 0.38
C ILE A 510 0.33 36.11 1.88
N SER A 511 -0.64 36.90 2.30
CA SER A 511 -1.05 37.01 3.70
C SER A 511 -2.55 36.77 3.86
N VAL A 512 -2.94 36.27 5.03
CA VAL A 512 -4.32 35.82 5.30
C VAL A 512 -4.76 36.37 6.64
N ARG A 513 -5.99 36.92 6.67
CA ARG A 513 -6.69 37.25 7.90
C ARG A 513 -7.97 36.46 8.00
N ILE A 514 -8.16 35.75 9.08
CA ILE A 514 -9.34 34.93 9.37
C ILE A 514 -10.08 35.60 10.51
N LYS A 515 -11.40 35.75 10.39
CA LYS A 515 -12.26 36.33 11.40
C LYS A 515 -13.50 35.50 11.61
N GLY A 516 -13.88 35.34 12.86
CA GLY A 516 -15.11 34.65 13.21
C GLY A 516 -15.67 35.13 14.53
N ARG A 517 -17.02 35.16 14.58
CA ARG A 517 -17.76 35.35 15.83
C ARG A 517 -18.51 34.06 16.14
N PHE A 518 -18.37 33.56 17.34
CA PHE A 518 -18.99 32.35 17.84
C PHE A 518 -19.71 32.61 19.16
N THR A 519 -20.93 32.12 19.31
CA THR A 519 -21.65 32.15 20.58
C THR A 519 -21.74 30.75 21.14
N PRO A 520 -20.84 30.37 22.09
CA PRO A 520 -20.81 29.01 22.63
C PRO A 520 -22.08 28.64 23.38
N SER A 521 -22.52 27.41 23.27
CA SER A 521 -23.58 26.81 24.08
C SER A 521 -23.05 26.27 25.42
N PHE A 522 -21.73 26.28 25.62
CA PHE A 522 -21.03 25.79 26.81
C PHE A 522 -20.19 26.84 27.49
N SER A 523 -19.76 26.56 28.72
CA SER A 523 -18.80 27.37 29.47
C SER A 523 -17.60 26.51 29.84
N GLY A 524 -16.40 27.08 29.76
CA GLY A 524 -15.15 26.41 30.03
C GLY A 524 -14.11 26.61 28.91
N PRO A 525 -13.10 25.73 28.83
CA PRO A 525 -12.03 25.87 27.86
C PRO A 525 -12.51 25.54 26.42
N MET A 526 -12.37 26.50 25.51
CA MET A 526 -12.41 26.30 24.08
C MET A 526 -11.02 25.93 23.62
N SER A 527 -10.88 24.78 23.02
CA SER A 527 -9.61 24.32 22.46
C SER A 527 -9.41 24.81 21.04
N TYR A 528 -8.17 25.07 20.67
CA TYR A 528 -7.80 25.42 19.31
C TYR A 528 -6.48 24.78 18.91
N THR A 529 -6.32 24.55 17.61
CA THR A 529 -5.03 24.25 16.99
C THR A 529 -4.80 25.23 15.85
N VAL A 530 -3.58 25.76 15.71
CA VAL A 530 -3.17 26.51 14.53
C VAL A 530 -1.78 26.00 14.12
N SER A 531 -1.64 25.67 12.86
CA SER A 531 -0.37 25.25 12.25
C SER A 531 -0.09 26.10 11.03
N SER A 532 1.16 26.57 10.88
CA SER A 532 1.59 27.34 9.73
C SER A 532 3.09 27.16 9.48
N ASP A 533 3.53 27.41 8.24
CA ASP A 533 4.94 27.38 7.85
C ASP A 533 5.77 28.54 8.42
N ASN A 534 5.15 29.69 8.72
CA ASN A 534 5.87 30.93 9.10
C ASN A 534 5.40 31.59 10.40
N GLY A 535 4.60 30.92 11.22
CA GLY A 535 4.03 31.52 12.41
C GLY A 535 2.73 32.29 12.13
N TYR A 536 2.04 32.67 13.19
CA TYR A 536 0.75 33.35 13.14
C TYR A 536 0.50 34.16 14.40
N ILE A 537 -0.49 35.05 14.35
CA ILE A 537 -1.01 35.79 15.50
C ILE A 537 -2.46 35.39 15.69
N LEU A 538 -2.80 34.83 16.87
CA LEU A 538 -4.19 34.56 17.27
C LEU A 538 -4.65 35.60 18.27
N LYS A 539 -5.80 36.22 18.00
CA LYS A 539 -6.46 37.16 18.89
C LYS A 539 -7.83 36.62 19.28
N VAL A 540 -8.20 36.80 20.55
CA VAL A 540 -9.54 36.50 21.07
C VAL A 540 -10.08 37.75 21.73
N ASN A 541 -11.23 38.22 21.32
CA ASN A 541 -11.82 39.50 21.76
C ASN A 541 -10.83 40.67 21.68
N GLY A 542 -10.05 40.71 20.57
CA GLY A 542 -9.06 41.76 20.30
C GLY A 542 -7.73 41.64 21.11
N ARG A 543 -7.63 40.68 22.02
CA ARG A 543 -6.41 40.42 22.78
C ARG A 543 -5.57 39.33 22.14
N VAL A 544 -4.28 39.54 22.01
CA VAL A 544 -3.35 38.49 21.51
C VAL A 544 -3.30 37.38 22.55
N VAL A 545 -3.73 36.18 22.15
CA VAL A 545 -3.68 34.95 22.93
C VAL A 545 -2.40 34.18 22.57
N GLU A 546 -2.02 34.24 21.29
CA GLU A 546 -0.81 33.57 20.82
C GLU A 546 -0.15 34.40 19.72
N ASN A 547 1.20 34.45 19.79
CA ASN A 547 2.06 35.04 18.76
C ASN A 547 3.16 33.99 18.46
N ALA A 548 2.83 33.04 17.57
CA ALA A 548 3.72 31.98 17.18
C ALA A 548 4.80 32.51 16.25
N LYS A 549 6.06 32.26 16.61
CA LYS A 549 7.22 32.62 15.76
C LYS A 549 7.43 31.57 14.69
N PRO A 550 8.04 31.95 13.54
CA PRO A 550 8.54 30.98 12.58
C PRO A 550 9.44 29.96 13.29
N GLY A 551 9.11 28.71 13.20
CA GLY A 551 9.89 27.65 13.84
C GLY A 551 10.00 26.44 12.90
N MET A 552 11.04 25.61 13.11
CA MET A 552 11.24 24.36 12.35
C MET A 552 10.12 23.31 12.55
N GLY A 553 9.03 23.65 13.26
CA GLY A 553 7.86 22.81 13.46
C GLY A 553 7.08 22.50 12.18
N GLY A 554 7.17 23.37 11.15
CA GLY A 554 6.52 23.14 9.85
C GLY A 554 7.16 22.00 9.03
N MET A 555 8.43 21.69 9.20
CA MET A 555 9.09 20.57 8.52
C MET A 555 8.87 19.21 9.20
N ARG A 556 8.46 19.18 10.47
CA ARG A 556 8.12 17.91 11.16
C ARG A 556 6.73 17.35 10.84
N GLY A 557 5.92 18.08 10.07
CA GLY A 557 4.56 17.70 9.68
C GLY A 557 4.42 17.12 8.28
N PHE A 558 5.51 16.87 7.55
CA PHE A 558 5.47 16.22 6.23
C PHE A 558 5.40 14.68 6.28
N GLY A 559 5.36 14.06 7.45
CA GLY A 559 4.94 12.67 7.59
C GLY A 559 3.42 12.59 7.65
N PHE A 560 2.81 11.66 6.93
CA PHE A 560 1.38 11.35 6.96
C PHE A 560 0.89 10.88 8.35
N GLY A 561 1.74 10.80 9.37
CA GLY A 561 1.40 10.54 10.76
C GLY A 561 1.08 11.83 11.52
N ARG A 562 -0.17 12.10 11.82
CA ARG A 562 -0.56 13.07 12.85
C ARG A 562 -0.04 12.57 14.22
N ARG A 563 1.13 13.03 14.68
CA ARG A 563 1.34 13.16 16.12
C ARG A 563 0.28 14.12 16.61
N GLY A 564 -0.46 13.77 17.66
CA GLY A 564 -1.63 14.47 18.15
C GLY A 564 -1.46 15.97 18.13
N ALA A 565 -2.41 16.69 17.56
CA ALA A 565 -2.39 18.13 17.48
C ALA A 565 -2.24 18.69 18.92
N GLU A 566 -1.28 19.56 19.16
CA GLU A 566 -1.13 20.22 20.46
C GLU A 566 -2.27 21.22 20.59
N TYR A 567 -3.27 20.85 21.37
CA TYR A 567 -4.42 21.72 21.67
C TYR A 567 -4.04 22.73 22.73
N LYS A 568 -4.28 24.01 22.42
CA LYS A 568 -4.23 25.12 23.35
C LYS A 568 -5.64 25.60 23.67
N THR A 569 -5.84 26.35 24.74
CA THR A 569 -7.18 26.72 25.19
C THR A 569 -7.29 28.22 25.51
N PHE A 570 -8.54 28.72 25.41
CA PHE A 570 -8.97 29.96 26.01
C PHE A 570 -10.37 29.78 26.61
N GLU A 571 -10.70 30.58 27.64
CA GLU A 571 -11.98 30.43 28.33
C GLU A 571 -13.12 31.07 27.57
N VAL A 572 -14.26 30.36 27.50
CA VAL A 572 -15.54 30.86 26.94
C VAL A 572 -16.67 30.72 27.97
N LYS A 573 -17.76 31.46 27.75
CA LYS A 573 -18.97 31.38 28.58
C LYS A 573 -20.19 31.18 27.69
N ALA A 574 -21.06 30.24 28.07
CA ALA A 574 -22.31 29.99 27.38
C ALA A 574 -23.11 31.28 27.12
N GLY A 575 -23.60 31.46 25.91
CA GLY A 575 -24.37 32.64 25.48
C GLY A 575 -23.59 33.96 25.40
N LYS A 576 -22.26 33.95 25.56
CA LYS A 576 -21.44 35.16 25.42
C LYS A 576 -20.63 35.05 24.11
N PRO A 577 -20.87 35.98 23.15
CA PRO A 577 -20.13 36.00 21.91
C PRO A 577 -18.61 36.13 22.12
N VAL A 578 -17.85 35.43 21.32
CA VAL A 578 -16.39 35.49 21.26
C VAL A 578 -15.95 35.82 19.85
N ASP A 579 -15.13 36.86 19.70
CA ASP A 579 -14.51 37.22 18.44
C ASP A 579 -13.12 36.58 18.34
N VAL A 580 -12.86 35.88 17.24
CA VAL A 580 -11.57 35.24 16.95
C VAL A 580 -10.99 35.86 15.68
N GLU A 581 -9.69 36.18 15.72
CA GLU A 581 -8.94 36.66 14.56
C GLU A 581 -7.60 35.93 14.47
N ILE A 582 -7.26 35.40 13.28
CA ILE A 582 -5.94 34.86 12.97
C ILE A 582 -5.30 35.70 11.87
N GLU A 583 -4.07 36.13 12.07
CA GLU A 583 -3.23 36.77 11.06
C GLU A 583 -2.05 35.84 10.70
N TYR A 584 -1.90 35.56 9.42
CA TYR A 584 -0.81 34.78 8.86
C TYR A 584 -0.11 35.56 7.76
N ARG A 585 1.22 35.41 7.68
CA ARG A 585 2.07 35.97 6.61
C ARG A 585 3.01 34.86 6.14
N ARG A 586 3.06 34.65 4.84
CA ARG A 586 3.93 33.66 4.25
C ARG A 586 5.41 33.94 4.58
N GLY A 587 6.18 32.87 4.85
CA GLY A 587 7.63 32.88 4.97
C GLY A 587 8.36 32.77 3.63
N ALA A 588 9.68 32.75 3.71
CA ALA A 588 10.57 32.61 2.55
C ALA A 588 10.73 31.14 2.09
N GLY A 589 10.06 30.19 2.74
CA GLY A 589 10.16 28.76 2.41
C GLY A 589 9.49 28.39 1.08
N PRO A 590 9.75 27.16 0.57
CA PRO A 590 9.17 26.69 -0.70
C PRO A 590 7.66 26.47 -0.64
N PHE A 591 7.08 26.37 0.57
CA PHE A 591 5.66 26.06 0.79
C PHE A 591 4.99 27.15 1.59
N ALA A 592 3.68 27.30 1.42
CA ALA A 592 2.81 28.04 2.33
C ALA A 592 1.75 27.09 2.89
N MET A 593 1.52 27.14 4.20
CA MET A 593 0.52 26.33 4.88
C MET A 593 -0.10 27.10 6.05
N LEU A 594 -1.43 27.04 6.14
CA LEU A 594 -2.19 27.53 7.28
C LEU A 594 -3.36 26.60 7.56
N ARG A 595 -3.38 26.00 8.74
CA ARG A 595 -4.47 25.18 9.23
C ARG A 595 -4.92 25.70 10.60
N ALA A 596 -6.21 25.71 10.85
CA ALA A 596 -6.75 26.07 12.16
C ALA A 596 -8.04 25.31 12.42
N ASP A 597 -8.23 24.93 13.69
CA ASP A 597 -9.47 24.35 14.19
C ASP A 597 -9.82 24.95 15.56
N PHE A 598 -11.11 25.04 15.84
CA PHE A 598 -11.67 25.44 17.13
C PHE A 598 -12.69 24.40 17.59
N CYS A 599 -12.52 23.88 18.80
CA CYS A 599 -13.29 22.74 19.26
C CYS A 599 -13.52 22.74 20.78
N GLU A 600 -14.58 22.06 21.19
CA GLU A 600 -14.76 21.61 22.57
C GLU A 600 -14.17 20.20 22.71
N ARG A 601 -13.41 19.95 23.78
CA ARG A 601 -12.86 18.63 24.08
C ARG A 601 -13.51 18.05 25.33
N LYS A 602 -14.16 16.91 25.17
CA LYS A 602 -14.84 16.18 26.23
C LYS A 602 -14.15 14.87 26.53
N TYR A 603 -13.79 14.63 27.79
CA TYR A 603 -13.24 13.35 28.20
C TYR A 603 -14.21 12.21 27.88
N ALA A 604 -13.72 11.15 27.25
CA ALA A 604 -14.49 9.97 26.89
C ALA A 604 -14.73 9.10 28.14
N ASP A 605 -15.89 9.28 28.80
CA ASP A 605 -16.30 8.55 30.00
C ASP A 605 -17.26 7.38 29.72
N PHE A 606 -17.79 7.30 28.50
CA PHE A 606 -18.69 6.27 27.98
C PHE A 606 -20.02 6.11 28.70
N ALA A 607 -20.45 7.12 29.44
CA ALA A 607 -21.74 7.07 30.18
C ALA A 607 -22.93 7.00 29.23
N ALA A 608 -22.89 7.76 28.14
CA ALA A 608 -23.93 7.75 27.11
C ALA A 608 -24.01 6.39 26.38
N GLU A 609 -22.85 5.81 26.03
CA GLU A 609 -22.74 4.51 25.35
C GLU A 609 -23.27 3.38 26.24
N LYS A 610 -22.95 3.38 27.54
CA LYS A 610 -23.52 2.43 28.52
C LYS A 610 -25.05 2.56 28.63
N GLN A 611 -25.58 3.78 28.57
CA GLN A 611 -27.04 4.00 28.57
C GLN A 611 -27.66 3.47 27.26
N MET A 612 -27.03 3.72 26.10
CA MET A 612 -27.53 3.21 24.82
C MET A 612 -27.46 1.67 24.73
N ALA A 613 -26.55 1.03 25.47
CA ALA A 613 -26.39 -0.41 25.54
C ALA A 613 -27.43 -1.12 26.43
N ALA A 614 -28.16 -0.39 27.25
CA ALA A 614 -29.01 -1.00 28.32
C ALA A 614 -30.05 -2.01 27.79
N ASP A 615 -30.64 -1.75 26.62
CA ASP A 615 -31.60 -2.61 25.93
C ASP A 615 -31.09 -3.19 24.60
N ALA A 616 -29.80 -3.06 24.29
CA ALA A 616 -29.20 -3.66 23.12
C ALA A 616 -29.13 -5.20 23.25
N ASP A 617 -29.35 -5.89 22.15
CA ASP A 617 -29.18 -7.35 22.06
C ASP A 617 -27.69 -7.72 21.95
N VAL A 618 -26.90 -6.86 21.26
CA VAL A 618 -25.48 -7.02 21.06
C VAL A 618 -24.82 -5.65 20.87
N ILE A 619 -23.54 -5.56 21.24
CA ILE A 619 -22.69 -4.40 21.00
C ILE A 619 -21.62 -4.79 19.96
N ILE A 620 -21.48 -3.98 18.92
CA ILE A 620 -20.41 -4.13 17.93
C ILE A 620 -19.45 -2.95 18.10
N VAL A 621 -18.26 -3.21 18.62
CA VAL A 621 -17.19 -2.20 18.73
C VAL A 621 -16.36 -2.24 17.45
N ILE A 622 -16.29 -1.15 16.72
CA ILE A 622 -15.47 -1.02 15.49
C ILE A 622 -14.36 -0.03 15.77
N GLY A 623 -13.16 -0.56 15.97
CA GLY A 623 -11.99 0.20 16.37
C GLY A 623 -10.71 -0.26 15.68
N GLY A 624 -9.59 0.03 16.29
CA GLY A 624 -8.24 -0.21 15.77
C GLY A 624 -7.50 1.08 15.51
N ILE A 625 -6.84 1.16 14.37
CA ILE A 625 -6.08 2.34 13.94
C ILE A 625 -6.51 2.77 12.53
N SER A 626 -5.81 3.71 11.92
CA SER A 626 -6.06 4.14 10.55
C SER A 626 -4.76 4.38 9.80
N ALA A 627 -4.82 4.52 8.47
CA ALA A 627 -3.68 4.88 7.63
C ALA A 627 -3.05 6.25 7.98
N GLN A 628 -3.69 7.04 8.84
CA GLN A 628 -3.09 8.27 9.40
C GLN A 628 -2.12 7.98 10.55
N MET A 629 -2.24 6.81 11.20
CA MET A 629 -1.38 6.37 12.31
C MET A 629 -0.27 5.43 11.85
N GLU A 630 -0.45 4.81 10.70
CA GLU A 630 0.54 3.96 10.03
C GLU A 630 0.51 4.23 8.51
N GLY A 631 1.68 4.32 7.87
CA GLY A 631 1.77 4.61 6.44
C GLY A 631 3.18 5.05 6.06
N GLU A 632 3.36 5.50 4.83
CA GLU A 632 4.63 6.03 4.38
C GLU A 632 5.05 7.26 5.19
N GLY A 633 6.28 7.24 5.69
CA GLY A 633 6.82 8.29 6.56
C GLY A 633 6.33 8.25 8.01
N GLY A 634 5.48 7.29 8.39
CA GLY A 634 4.86 7.21 9.72
C GLY A 634 4.84 5.80 10.32
N ASP A 635 5.76 5.52 11.25
CA ASP A 635 5.77 4.30 12.04
C ASP A 635 5.02 4.47 13.36
N LYS A 636 4.53 3.36 13.90
CA LYS A 636 3.95 3.30 15.24
C LYS A 636 5.06 3.23 16.30
N ALA A 637 4.85 3.90 17.42
CA ALA A 637 5.75 3.81 18.57
C ALA A 637 5.60 2.45 19.30
N ASP A 638 4.40 1.92 19.32
CA ASP A 638 4.01 0.66 19.93
C ASP A 638 2.93 -0.05 19.08
N ILE A 639 2.57 -1.26 19.48
CA ILE A 639 1.55 -2.06 18.80
C ILE A 639 0.28 -2.26 19.63
N GLU A 640 0.18 -1.61 20.78
CA GLU A 640 -0.97 -1.74 21.69
C GLU A 640 -2.23 -1.12 21.06
N LEU A 641 -3.38 -1.71 21.34
CA LEU A 641 -4.65 -1.03 21.06
C LEU A 641 -4.66 0.31 21.80
N PRO A 642 -4.99 1.45 21.18
CA PRO A 642 -4.99 2.74 21.85
C PRO A 642 -5.75 2.75 23.18
N ALA A 643 -5.17 3.36 24.21
CA ALA A 643 -5.66 3.28 25.59
C ALA A 643 -7.14 3.69 25.74
N VAL A 644 -7.59 4.70 25.01
CA VAL A 644 -8.99 5.11 25.02
C VAL A 644 -9.92 4.02 24.49
N GLN A 645 -9.51 3.29 23.47
CA GLN A 645 -10.29 2.18 22.90
C GLN A 645 -10.30 0.98 23.86
N GLN A 646 -9.17 0.71 24.55
CA GLN A 646 -9.16 -0.31 25.61
C GLN A 646 -10.20 0.00 26.70
N ARG A 647 -10.33 1.31 27.09
CA ARG A 647 -11.36 1.74 28.04
C ARG A 647 -12.78 1.59 27.48
N LEU A 648 -12.98 1.91 26.20
CA LEU A 648 -14.27 1.73 25.51
C LEU A 648 -14.70 0.26 25.55
N VAL A 649 -13.82 -0.66 25.15
CA VAL A 649 -14.11 -2.11 25.15
C VAL A 649 -14.48 -2.59 26.55
N ARG A 650 -13.72 -2.20 27.59
CA ARG A 650 -14.05 -2.53 28.99
C ARG A 650 -15.40 -1.95 29.42
N ALA A 651 -15.68 -0.69 29.07
CA ALA A 651 -16.93 -0.03 29.39
C ALA A 651 -18.15 -0.74 28.74
N MET A 652 -17.98 -1.26 27.53
CA MET A 652 -19.03 -2.03 26.84
C MET A 652 -19.18 -3.42 27.45
N HIS A 653 -18.11 -4.10 27.81
CA HIS A 653 -18.13 -5.38 28.51
C HIS A 653 -18.86 -5.29 29.89
N GLU A 654 -18.61 -4.22 30.64
CA GLU A 654 -19.27 -3.96 31.97
C GLU A 654 -20.79 -3.85 31.88
N THR A 655 -21.37 -3.64 30.70
CA THR A 655 -22.82 -3.63 30.49
C THR A 655 -23.44 -5.03 30.56
N GLY A 656 -22.61 -6.09 30.51
CA GLY A 656 -23.05 -7.48 30.52
C GLY A 656 -23.74 -7.93 29.21
N LYS A 657 -23.64 -7.14 28.15
CA LYS A 657 -24.13 -7.50 26.83
C LYS A 657 -23.05 -8.22 26.02
N PRO A 658 -23.40 -9.09 25.07
CA PRO A 658 -22.41 -9.65 24.15
C PRO A 658 -21.68 -8.57 23.39
N VAL A 659 -20.33 -8.66 23.31
CA VAL A 659 -19.46 -7.69 22.64
C VAL A 659 -18.73 -8.36 21.49
N VAL A 660 -18.93 -7.87 20.28
CA VAL A 660 -18.15 -8.22 19.09
C VAL A 660 -17.18 -7.08 18.80
N PHE A 661 -15.88 -7.38 18.78
CA PHE A 661 -14.88 -6.38 18.42
C PHE A 661 -14.39 -6.59 16.98
N VAL A 662 -14.53 -5.58 16.13
CA VAL A 662 -14.03 -5.51 14.77
C VAL A 662 -12.82 -4.59 14.76
N ASN A 663 -11.65 -5.14 14.48
CA ASN A 663 -10.41 -4.39 14.40
C ASN A 663 -10.10 -4.02 12.95
N CYS A 664 -9.91 -2.72 12.70
CA CYS A 664 -9.43 -2.17 11.44
C CYS A 664 -7.99 -1.70 11.64
N SER A 665 -7.05 -2.34 10.97
CA SER A 665 -5.64 -1.98 10.97
C SER A 665 -4.92 -2.63 9.79
N GLY A 666 -3.86 -2.01 9.29
CA GLY A 666 -2.99 -2.60 8.28
C GLY A 666 -1.82 -3.40 8.88
N SER A 667 -1.82 -3.62 10.20
CA SER A 667 -0.75 -4.28 10.93
C SER A 667 -1.28 -5.05 12.13
N ALA A 668 -0.42 -5.89 12.73
CA ALA A 668 -0.74 -6.57 13.98
C ALA A 668 -0.91 -5.58 15.16
N ILE A 669 -1.98 -5.75 15.91
CA ILE A 669 -2.31 -5.01 17.13
C ILE A 669 -2.26 -5.98 18.33
N ALA A 670 -1.71 -5.54 19.45
CA ALA A 670 -1.70 -6.29 20.69
C ALA A 670 -3.00 -6.10 21.47
N PHE A 671 -3.78 -7.18 21.61
CA PHE A 671 -5.07 -7.19 22.30
C PHE A 671 -5.02 -7.82 23.69
N ALA A 672 -3.87 -8.33 24.15
CA ALA A 672 -3.74 -9.07 25.39
C ALA A 672 -4.34 -8.35 26.62
N SER A 673 -4.31 -7.00 26.62
CA SER A 673 -4.85 -6.18 27.71
C SER A 673 -6.39 -6.16 27.79
N VAL A 674 -7.08 -6.62 26.75
CA VAL A 674 -8.57 -6.58 26.64
C VAL A 674 -9.15 -7.89 26.09
N GLU A 675 -8.36 -8.95 25.97
CA GLU A 675 -8.78 -10.19 25.30
C GLU A 675 -9.97 -10.88 25.99
N ASP A 676 -10.12 -10.71 27.28
CA ASP A 676 -11.23 -11.21 28.08
C ASP A 676 -12.47 -10.30 28.08
N GLN A 677 -12.43 -9.14 27.41
CA GLN A 677 -13.47 -8.11 27.43
C GLN A 677 -14.40 -8.13 26.20
N TYR A 678 -14.24 -9.09 25.30
CA TYR A 678 -15.12 -9.29 24.13
C TYR A 678 -15.37 -10.78 23.88
N ASP A 679 -16.52 -11.09 23.28
CA ASP A 679 -16.93 -12.47 22.95
C ASP A 679 -16.41 -12.93 21.60
N ALA A 680 -16.22 -12.00 20.67
CA ALA A 680 -15.61 -12.27 19.38
C ALA A 680 -14.67 -11.14 18.95
N LEU A 681 -13.61 -11.50 18.20
CA LEU A 681 -12.68 -10.59 17.57
C LEU A 681 -12.54 -10.92 16.08
N LEU A 682 -12.82 -9.95 15.23
CA LEU A 682 -12.67 -10.01 13.79
C LEU A 682 -11.62 -8.99 13.32
N GLN A 683 -10.58 -9.45 12.63
CA GLN A 683 -9.62 -8.58 11.94
C GLN A 683 -10.17 -8.26 10.55
N ALA A 684 -10.52 -7.00 10.30
CA ALA A 684 -11.15 -6.55 9.06
C ALA A 684 -10.19 -5.87 8.09
N TRP A 685 -8.97 -5.53 8.53
CA TRP A 685 -7.94 -4.80 7.77
C TRP A 685 -8.44 -3.42 7.29
N TYR A 686 -7.89 -2.93 6.16
CA TYR A 686 -8.45 -1.86 5.33
C TYR A 686 -9.00 -2.53 4.08
N ALA A 687 -10.31 -2.70 4.07
CA ALA A 687 -10.97 -3.70 3.23
C ALA A 687 -11.42 -3.17 1.85
N GLY A 688 -11.02 -1.95 1.44
CA GLY A 688 -11.42 -1.35 0.18
C GLY A 688 -12.93 -1.06 0.09
N GLN A 689 -13.41 -0.73 -1.11
CA GLN A 689 -14.80 -0.33 -1.34
C GLN A 689 -15.83 -1.42 -0.98
N GLY A 690 -15.46 -2.70 -1.12
CA GLY A 690 -16.31 -3.85 -0.77
C GLY A 690 -16.42 -4.12 0.72
N GLY A 691 -15.65 -3.41 1.57
CA GLY A 691 -15.49 -3.70 3.00
C GLY A 691 -16.77 -3.62 3.82
N ALA A 692 -17.64 -2.65 3.55
CA ALA A 692 -18.90 -2.47 4.27
C ALA A 692 -19.82 -3.70 4.11
N LYS A 693 -20.03 -4.15 2.88
CA LYS A 693 -20.83 -5.34 2.59
C LYS A 693 -20.16 -6.61 3.09
N ALA A 694 -18.87 -6.76 2.89
CA ALA A 694 -18.12 -7.93 3.32
C ALA A 694 -18.17 -8.12 4.84
N LEU A 695 -18.02 -7.03 5.63
CA LEU A 695 -18.17 -7.09 7.08
C LEU A 695 -19.56 -7.57 7.49
N ALA A 696 -20.61 -7.01 6.89
CA ALA A 696 -21.98 -7.43 7.19
C ALA A 696 -22.21 -8.90 6.86
N ASP A 697 -21.75 -9.37 5.69
CA ASP A 697 -21.88 -10.76 5.26
C ASP A 697 -21.19 -11.73 6.25
N VAL A 698 -20.03 -11.35 6.77
CA VAL A 698 -19.32 -12.14 7.80
C VAL A 698 -20.07 -12.09 9.12
N LEU A 699 -20.41 -10.90 9.64
CA LEU A 699 -21.06 -10.77 10.94
C LEU A 699 -22.39 -11.54 11.02
N PHE A 700 -23.16 -11.55 9.94
CA PHE A 700 -24.51 -12.17 9.89
C PHE A 700 -24.56 -13.55 9.23
N GLY A 701 -23.41 -14.12 8.88
CA GLY A 701 -23.27 -15.50 8.40
C GLY A 701 -23.66 -15.73 6.94
N ASP A 702 -23.80 -14.68 6.13
CA ASP A 702 -23.96 -14.81 4.66
C ASP A 702 -22.65 -15.29 4.03
N TYR A 703 -21.53 -15.01 4.70
CA TYR A 703 -20.21 -15.54 4.36
C TYR A 703 -19.53 -16.16 5.60
N ASN A 704 -19.03 -17.38 5.48
CA ASN A 704 -18.27 -18.03 6.54
C ASN A 704 -16.81 -17.60 6.44
N PRO A 705 -16.23 -16.92 7.46
CA PRO A 705 -14.86 -16.41 7.42
C PRO A 705 -13.84 -17.53 7.16
N SER A 706 -12.88 -17.25 6.30
CA SER A 706 -11.84 -18.20 5.87
C SER A 706 -10.45 -17.59 5.81
N GLY A 707 -10.31 -16.34 6.19
CA GLY A 707 -9.04 -15.63 6.24
C GLY A 707 -8.08 -16.24 7.27
N LYS A 708 -6.78 -16.13 7.00
CA LYS A 708 -5.67 -16.58 7.85
C LYS A 708 -4.68 -15.43 8.03
N LEU A 709 -4.11 -15.26 9.20
CA LEU A 709 -3.16 -14.16 9.46
C LEU A 709 -1.89 -14.31 8.61
N PRO A 710 -1.55 -13.31 7.77
CA PRO A 710 -0.30 -13.30 7.02
C PRO A 710 0.89 -12.75 7.83
N VAL A 711 0.66 -12.38 9.08
CA VAL A 711 1.65 -11.85 10.03
C VAL A 711 1.43 -12.41 11.42
N THR A 712 2.50 -12.42 12.21
CA THR A 712 2.47 -12.81 13.61
C THR A 712 1.90 -11.68 14.47
N PHE A 713 0.88 -11.95 15.28
CA PHE A 713 0.34 -11.02 16.27
C PHE A 713 1.01 -11.27 17.63
N TYR A 714 1.79 -10.32 18.10
CA TYR A 714 2.47 -10.37 19.39
C TYR A 714 1.53 -9.94 20.53
N ALA A 715 1.81 -10.41 21.74
CA ALA A 715 1.01 -10.04 22.91
C ALA A 715 1.27 -8.59 23.37
N SER A 716 2.47 -8.06 23.12
CA SER A 716 2.90 -6.74 23.55
C SER A 716 4.10 -6.26 22.71
N THR A 717 4.29 -4.94 22.65
CA THR A 717 5.50 -4.31 22.10
C THR A 717 6.79 -4.81 22.78
N LYS A 718 6.69 -5.27 24.04
CA LYS A 718 7.83 -5.82 24.78
C LYS A 718 8.39 -7.12 24.21
N ASP A 719 7.60 -7.82 23.40
CA ASP A 719 8.04 -9.05 22.73
C ASP A 719 8.92 -8.77 21.51
N LEU A 720 8.94 -7.51 21.05
CA LEU A 720 9.67 -7.10 19.85
C LEU A 720 11.12 -6.72 20.17
N PRO A 721 12.08 -7.16 19.34
CA PRO A 721 13.42 -6.64 19.36
C PRO A 721 13.50 -5.14 19.03
N ASP A 722 14.71 -4.55 19.16
CA ASP A 722 14.95 -3.17 18.70
C ASP A 722 14.55 -3.02 17.24
N PHE A 723 13.82 -1.96 16.92
CA PHE A 723 13.34 -1.73 15.56
C PHE A 723 14.48 -1.52 14.55
N LEU A 724 15.62 -0.99 15.00
CA LEU A 724 16.81 -0.79 14.18
C LEU A 724 17.60 -2.08 13.93
N ASP A 725 17.37 -3.12 14.71
CA ASP A 725 17.98 -4.43 14.48
C ASP A 725 17.28 -5.15 13.33
N TYR A 726 17.97 -5.28 12.21
CA TYR A 726 17.49 -5.96 11.01
C TYR A 726 17.76 -7.46 11.00
N SER A 727 18.40 -8.02 12.03
CA SER A 727 18.48 -9.47 12.17
C SER A 727 17.08 -10.05 12.33
N MET A 728 16.90 -11.27 11.85
CA MET A 728 15.64 -11.97 11.99
C MET A 728 15.49 -12.68 13.34
N GLU A 729 16.47 -12.55 14.24
CA GLU A 729 16.40 -13.19 15.54
C GLU A 729 15.19 -12.72 16.35
N ASN A 730 14.44 -13.68 16.87
CA ASN A 730 13.22 -13.46 17.65
C ASN A 730 12.13 -12.64 16.92
N ARG A 731 12.04 -12.75 15.57
CA ARG A 731 11.03 -12.08 14.74
C ARG A 731 10.22 -13.08 13.94
N THR A 732 9.00 -12.76 13.65
CA THR A 732 8.06 -13.51 12.80
C THR A 732 7.82 -14.96 13.26
N SER A 733 6.90 -15.67 12.64
CA SER A 733 6.65 -17.09 12.92
C SER A 733 7.87 -17.99 12.69
N ARG A 734 8.86 -17.50 11.94
CA ARG A 734 10.07 -18.26 11.60
C ARG A 734 11.09 -18.31 12.73
N TYR A 735 11.19 -17.26 13.55
CA TYR A 735 12.26 -17.13 14.55
C TYR A 735 11.80 -16.68 15.92
N PHE A 736 10.53 -16.29 16.11
CA PHE A 736 10.01 -15.86 17.41
C PHE A 736 9.93 -17.05 18.37
N LYS A 737 10.67 -16.94 19.48
CA LYS A 737 10.78 -18.00 20.51
C LYS A 737 9.70 -17.91 21.59
N GLY A 738 8.96 -16.79 21.63
CA GLY A 738 7.86 -16.58 22.58
C GLY A 738 6.55 -17.21 22.10
N GLN A 739 5.48 -16.93 22.84
CA GLN A 739 4.12 -17.33 22.46
C GLN A 739 3.44 -16.13 21.80
N PRO A 740 3.12 -16.17 20.50
CA PRO A 740 2.34 -15.12 19.88
C PRO A 740 0.92 -15.10 20.45
N LEU A 741 0.30 -13.93 20.49
CA LEU A 741 -1.13 -13.81 20.84
C LEU A 741 -1.98 -14.56 19.79
N TYR A 742 -1.72 -14.30 18.50
CA TYR A 742 -2.24 -15.10 17.40
C TYR A 742 -1.10 -15.39 16.42
N ALA A 743 -0.97 -16.67 16.06
CA ALA A 743 0.14 -17.11 15.23
C ALA A 743 -0.10 -16.80 13.73
N PHE A 744 0.97 -16.71 12.97
CA PHE A 744 0.91 -16.72 11.51
C PHE A 744 0.07 -17.92 10.99
N GLY A 745 -0.75 -17.68 10.00
CA GLY A 745 -1.64 -18.69 9.40
C GLY A 745 -2.90 -18.99 10.23
N TYR A 746 -3.06 -18.39 11.42
CA TYR A 746 -4.23 -18.63 12.29
C TYR A 746 -5.46 -17.88 11.77
N GLY A 747 -6.62 -18.50 11.93
CA GLY A 747 -7.94 -17.95 11.65
C GLY A 747 -9.03 -19.01 11.86
N LEU A 748 -10.12 -18.61 12.49
CA LEU A 748 -11.28 -19.44 12.79
C LEU A 748 -12.31 -19.40 11.65
N SER A 749 -13.27 -20.30 11.72
CA SER A 749 -14.42 -20.42 10.82
C SER A 749 -15.69 -20.67 11.65
N TYR A 750 -16.87 -20.48 11.05
CA TYR A 750 -18.15 -20.89 11.65
C TYR A 750 -18.38 -22.41 11.55
N THR A 751 -17.42 -23.12 10.98
CA THR A 751 -17.39 -24.59 10.99
C THR A 751 -16.06 -25.08 11.53
N THR A 752 -15.89 -26.39 11.69
CA THR A 752 -14.66 -27.02 12.16
C THR A 752 -14.08 -27.95 11.10
N PHE A 753 -12.75 -28.06 11.05
CA PHE A 753 -12.07 -28.92 10.12
C PHE A 753 -11.19 -29.94 10.85
N GLY A 754 -11.28 -31.21 10.42
CA GLY A 754 -10.45 -32.30 10.90
C GLY A 754 -9.36 -32.64 9.90
N TYR A 755 -8.12 -32.72 10.37
CA TYR A 755 -6.96 -33.13 9.58
C TYR A 755 -6.67 -34.62 9.79
N GLY A 756 -6.82 -35.43 8.75
CA GLY A 756 -6.46 -36.85 8.76
C GLY A 756 -4.95 -37.08 8.73
N GLU A 757 -4.53 -38.36 8.65
CA GLU A 757 -3.14 -38.73 8.55
C GLU A 757 -2.56 -38.37 7.17
N GLY A 758 -1.60 -37.44 7.17
CA GLY A 758 -0.87 -37.06 5.98
C GLY A 758 0.06 -38.15 5.49
N LYS A 759 0.34 -38.15 4.18
CA LYS A 759 1.24 -39.11 3.54
C LYS A 759 2.22 -38.42 2.61
N LEU A 760 3.49 -38.82 2.67
CA LEU A 760 4.49 -38.43 1.70
C LEU A 760 4.50 -39.39 0.51
N SER A 761 4.69 -38.87 -0.69
CA SER A 761 4.89 -39.71 -1.89
C SER A 761 6.17 -40.57 -1.82
N LYS A 762 7.14 -40.13 -0.99
CA LYS A 762 8.40 -40.84 -0.68
C LYS A 762 9.01 -40.28 0.62
N GLY A 763 9.82 -41.11 1.31
CA GLY A 763 10.44 -40.70 2.59
C GLY A 763 11.77 -39.92 2.42
N SER A 764 12.29 -39.82 1.20
CA SER A 764 13.54 -39.09 0.93
C SER A 764 13.62 -38.60 -0.51
N MET A 765 14.49 -37.59 -0.75
CA MET A 765 14.85 -37.13 -2.09
C MET A 765 16.30 -36.71 -2.19
N LYS A 766 16.81 -36.63 -3.41
CA LYS A 766 18.07 -35.97 -3.78
C LYS A 766 17.75 -34.59 -4.37
N LYS A 767 18.77 -33.75 -4.48
CA LYS A 767 18.69 -32.47 -5.20
C LYS A 767 18.06 -32.70 -6.60
N GLY A 768 17.16 -31.80 -7.01
CA GLY A 768 16.35 -31.91 -8.22
C GLY A 768 15.08 -32.76 -8.03
N GLY A 769 14.89 -33.35 -6.85
CA GLY A 769 13.72 -34.16 -6.53
C GLY A 769 12.51 -33.34 -6.12
N LYS A 770 11.36 -34.03 -6.05
CA LYS A 770 10.11 -33.43 -5.50
C LYS A 770 9.47 -34.46 -4.55
N VAL A 771 8.83 -34.00 -3.51
CA VAL A 771 7.99 -34.79 -2.60
C VAL A 771 6.61 -34.19 -2.52
N THR A 772 5.56 -35.00 -2.61
CA THR A 772 4.18 -34.53 -2.45
C THR A 772 3.66 -34.96 -1.09
N VAL A 773 3.15 -33.99 -0.35
CA VAL A 773 2.39 -34.19 0.89
C VAL A 773 0.92 -34.28 0.52
N THR A 774 0.23 -35.36 0.91
CA THR A 774 -1.22 -35.51 0.69
C THR A 774 -1.91 -35.59 2.04
N VAL A 775 -2.82 -34.66 2.30
CA VAL A 775 -3.51 -34.51 3.58
C VAL A 775 -5.02 -34.63 3.36
N PRO A 776 -5.72 -35.57 4.02
CA PRO A 776 -7.18 -35.57 4.05
C PRO A 776 -7.68 -34.48 4.99
N VAL A 777 -8.58 -33.61 4.50
CA VAL A 777 -9.24 -32.56 5.30
C VAL A 777 -10.74 -32.77 5.24
N THR A 778 -11.40 -32.79 6.38
CA THR A 778 -12.83 -33.02 6.52
C THR A 778 -13.48 -31.83 7.19
N ASN A 779 -14.57 -31.31 6.64
CA ASN A 779 -15.43 -30.38 7.36
C ASN A 779 -16.26 -31.20 8.38
N THR A 780 -15.92 -31.04 9.67
CA THR A 780 -16.56 -31.77 10.79
C THR A 780 -17.73 -31.03 11.41
N GLY A 781 -17.99 -29.79 10.99
CA GLY A 781 -19.11 -29.00 11.48
C GLY A 781 -20.34 -29.05 10.56
N SER A 782 -21.26 -28.12 10.77
CA SER A 782 -22.59 -28.12 10.13
C SER A 782 -22.75 -27.07 9.02
N VAL A 783 -21.74 -26.21 8.81
CA VAL A 783 -21.80 -25.12 7.82
C VAL A 783 -20.71 -25.37 6.77
N ALA A 784 -21.00 -25.06 5.51
CA ALA A 784 -19.97 -25.09 4.46
C ALA A 784 -18.91 -24.02 4.73
N GLY A 785 -17.65 -24.32 4.46
CA GLY A 785 -16.55 -23.39 4.69
C GLY A 785 -15.30 -23.73 3.91
N ALA A 786 -14.42 -22.74 3.79
CA ALA A 786 -13.11 -22.92 3.21
C ALA A 786 -12.04 -23.08 4.28
N GLU A 787 -11.09 -23.99 4.03
CA GLU A 787 -9.92 -24.19 4.88
C GLU A 787 -8.64 -24.05 4.08
N THR A 788 -7.63 -23.42 4.68
CA THR A 788 -6.29 -23.31 4.10
C THR A 788 -5.35 -24.31 4.75
N VAL A 789 -5.04 -25.38 4.02
CA VAL A 789 -4.02 -26.34 4.43
C VAL A 789 -2.65 -25.72 4.24
N GLN A 790 -1.85 -25.69 5.30
CA GLN A 790 -0.52 -25.09 5.32
C GLN A 790 0.53 -26.17 5.53
N VAL A 791 1.64 -26.10 4.80
CA VAL A 791 2.77 -27.02 4.92
C VAL A 791 4.03 -26.24 5.25
N TYR A 792 4.65 -26.62 6.34
CA TYR A 792 5.89 -26.03 6.83
C TYR A 792 7.03 -27.04 6.78
N VAL A 793 8.25 -26.55 6.63
CA VAL A 793 9.47 -27.37 6.71
C VAL A 793 10.29 -26.94 7.91
N LYS A 794 10.72 -27.93 8.70
CA LYS A 794 11.62 -27.77 9.84
C LYS A 794 12.87 -28.61 9.61
N SER A 795 14.05 -28.00 9.63
CA SER A 795 15.32 -28.72 9.64
C SER A 795 15.64 -29.24 11.04
N LEU A 796 16.11 -30.49 11.15
CA LEU A 796 16.52 -31.08 12.43
C LEU A 796 18.03 -31.04 12.64
N ASP A 797 18.79 -30.84 11.56
CA ASP A 797 20.27 -30.93 11.58
C ASP A 797 20.93 -29.55 11.33
N ASN A 798 20.15 -28.49 11.00
CA ASN A 798 20.67 -27.15 10.82
C ASN A 798 20.26 -26.25 12.01
N PRO A 799 21.19 -25.96 12.95
CA PRO A 799 20.88 -25.14 14.13
C PRO A 799 20.55 -23.68 13.83
N ASP A 800 20.96 -23.20 12.65
CA ASP A 800 20.72 -21.84 12.20
C ASP A 800 19.43 -21.70 11.35
N ALA A 801 18.74 -22.81 11.10
CA ALA A 801 17.49 -22.79 10.35
C ALA A 801 16.36 -22.10 11.13
N PRO A 802 15.33 -21.58 10.44
CA PRO A 802 14.10 -21.17 11.08
C PRO A 802 13.51 -22.27 11.97
N ILE A 803 12.76 -21.90 13.01
CA ILE A 803 12.00 -22.87 13.84
C ILE A 803 11.11 -23.73 12.93
N LYS A 804 10.51 -23.11 11.94
CA LYS A 804 9.80 -23.68 10.80
C LYS A 804 9.57 -22.58 9.75
N GLY A 805 9.42 -22.91 8.48
CA GLY A 805 9.09 -21.96 7.40
C GLY A 805 7.95 -22.49 6.54
N LEU A 806 7.01 -21.64 6.15
CA LEU A 806 5.97 -22.02 5.19
C LEU A 806 6.62 -22.40 3.86
N GLN A 807 6.18 -23.50 3.25
CA GLN A 807 6.70 -23.98 1.97
C GLN A 807 5.60 -24.47 1.02
N GLY A 808 4.36 -24.34 1.46
CA GLY A 808 3.20 -24.63 0.62
C GLY A 808 1.90 -24.41 1.33
N PHE A 809 0.88 -24.04 0.59
CA PHE A 809 -0.49 -23.92 1.09
C PHE A 809 -1.50 -24.21 -0.03
N SER A 810 -2.72 -24.56 0.36
CA SER A 810 -3.81 -24.77 -0.57
C SER A 810 -5.15 -24.53 0.13
N LYS A 811 -5.98 -23.66 -0.43
CA LYS A 811 -7.33 -23.37 0.06
C LYS A 811 -8.34 -24.31 -0.60
N VAL A 812 -9.22 -24.91 0.20
CA VAL A 812 -10.24 -25.84 -0.25
C VAL A 812 -11.60 -25.52 0.34
N GLN A 813 -12.64 -25.59 -0.49
CA GLN A 813 -14.04 -25.38 -0.07
C GLN A 813 -14.69 -26.73 0.24
N LEU A 814 -15.27 -26.89 1.43
CA LEU A 814 -15.85 -28.15 1.89
C LEU A 814 -17.28 -27.96 2.39
N ALA A 815 -18.20 -28.75 1.86
CA ALA A 815 -19.54 -28.89 2.40
C ALA A 815 -19.50 -29.65 3.75
N PRO A 816 -20.50 -29.53 4.64
CA PRO A 816 -20.58 -30.27 5.87
C PRO A 816 -20.41 -31.78 5.65
N GLY A 817 -19.52 -32.43 6.42
CA GLY A 817 -19.19 -33.83 6.33
C GLY A 817 -18.32 -34.23 5.11
N ALA A 818 -18.05 -33.31 4.19
CA ALA A 818 -17.20 -33.60 3.03
C ALA A 818 -15.72 -33.72 3.42
N THR A 819 -15.04 -34.67 2.78
CA THR A 819 -13.59 -34.89 2.89
C THR A 819 -12.91 -34.69 1.55
N GLN A 820 -11.85 -33.88 1.49
CA GLN A 820 -11.00 -33.73 0.31
C GLN A 820 -9.56 -34.08 0.65
N LYS A 821 -8.86 -34.73 -0.30
CA LYS A 821 -7.41 -34.92 -0.22
C LYS A 821 -6.72 -33.73 -0.88
N VAL A 822 -5.97 -32.97 -0.08
CA VAL A 822 -5.15 -31.84 -0.53
C VAL A 822 -3.74 -32.34 -0.77
N SER A 823 -3.18 -32.05 -1.94
CA SER A 823 -1.83 -32.47 -2.32
C SER A 823 -0.96 -31.23 -2.60
N ILE A 824 0.13 -31.09 -1.85
CA ILE A 824 1.09 -30.00 -1.97
C ILE A 824 2.45 -30.59 -2.29
N THR A 825 3.10 -30.11 -3.35
CA THR A 825 4.39 -30.61 -3.83
C THR A 825 5.51 -29.65 -3.44
N LEU A 826 6.50 -30.17 -2.74
CA LEU A 826 7.71 -29.47 -2.32
C LEU A 826 8.87 -29.86 -3.24
N GLY A 827 9.63 -28.88 -3.70
CA GLY A 827 10.85 -29.04 -4.48
C GLY A 827 12.10 -28.65 -3.69
N ASP A 828 13.19 -28.42 -4.40
CA ASP A 828 14.48 -28.01 -3.84
C ASP A 828 14.41 -26.74 -2.98
N GLU A 829 13.58 -25.77 -3.36
CA GLU A 829 13.44 -24.51 -2.64
C GLU A 829 13.07 -24.71 -1.17
N ALA A 830 12.20 -25.70 -0.89
CA ALA A 830 11.73 -25.98 0.48
C ALA A 830 12.82 -26.52 1.43
N PHE A 831 13.94 -26.97 0.87
CA PHE A 831 15.06 -27.56 1.62
C PHE A 831 16.38 -26.83 1.38
N SER A 832 16.28 -25.58 0.86
CA SER A 832 17.44 -24.75 0.52
C SER A 832 17.70 -23.73 1.62
N PHE A 833 18.97 -23.58 1.98
CA PHE A 833 19.48 -22.64 2.96
C PHE A 833 20.69 -21.93 2.40
N TYR A 834 21.09 -20.82 3.02
CA TYR A 834 22.29 -20.11 2.63
C TYR A 834 23.54 -21.02 2.72
N ASP A 835 24.31 -21.00 1.67
CA ASP A 835 25.60 -21.70 1.54
C ASP A 835 26.64 -20.74 0.98
N ALA A 836 27.66 -20.44 1.79
CA ALA A 836 28.74 -19.52 1.44
C ALA A 836 29.57 -20.00 0.23
N SER A 837 29.60 -21.30 -0.06
CA SER A 837 30.40 -21.84 -1.17
C SER A 837 29.82 -21.49 -2.55
N VAL A 838 28.50 -21.25 -2.62
CA VAL A 838 27.79 -20.82 -3.84
C VAL A 838 27.32 -19.36 -3.74
N ASP A 839 27.57 -18.76 -2.57
CA ASP A 839 27.09 -17.40 -2.23
C ASP A 839 25.60 -17.22 -2.60
N GLY A 840 24.76 -18.07 -2.00
CA GLY A 840 23.33 -18.15 -2.34
C GLY A 840 22.64 -19.32 -1.63
N LEU A 841 21.42 -19.63 -2.06
CA LEU A 841 20.67 -20.76 -1.51
C LEU A 841 21.09 -22.07 -2.19
N ALA A 842 21.31 -23.09 -1.39
CA ALA A 842 21.60 -24.45 -1.86
C ALA A 842 20.79 -25.49 -1.07
N VAL A 843 20.39 -26.56 -1.74
CA VAL A 843 19.74 -27.70 -1.09
C VAL A 843 20.69 -28.30 -0.06
N ARG A 844 20.23 -28.40 1.20
CA ARG A 844 21.03 -28.92 2.29
C ARG A 844 20.63 -30.37 2.60
N PRO A 845 21.50 -31.36 2.43
CA PRO A 845 21.24 -32.71 2.90
C PRO A 845 21.04 -32.74 4.41
N GLY A 846 20.14 -33.62 4.89
CA GLY A 846 19.86 -33.74 6.33
C GLY A 846 18.48 -34.30 6.60
N ARG A 847 18.14 -34.35 7.90
CA ARG A 847 16.84 -34.77 8.40
C ARG A 847 15.91 -33.56 8.57
N TYR A 848 14.67 -33.77 8.18
CA TYR A 848 13.62 -32.75 8.20
C TYR A 848 12.33 -33.30 8.77
N GLN A 849 11.51 -32.40 9.26
CA GLN A 849 10.08 -32.64 9.47
C GLN A 849 9.28 -31.77 8.51
N ILE A 850 8.38 -32.39 7.79
CA ILE A 850 7.36 -31.72 6.99
C ILE A 850 6.12 -31.67 7.88
N LEU A 851 5.75 -30.46 8.28
CA LEU A 851 4.63 -30.17 9.18
C LEU A 851 3.43 -29.72 8.34
N TYR A 852 2.23 -30.16 8.70
CA TYR A 852 1.00 -29.76 8.02
C TYR A 852 -0.13 -29.49 9.00
N GLY A 853 -0.97 -28.49 8.69
CA GLY A 853 -2.07 -28.13 9.57
C GLY A 853 -2.77 -26.83 9.17
N SER A 854 -3.48 -26.23 10.10
CA SER A 854 -4.32 -25.05 9.88
C SER A 854 -3.61 -23.71 10.21
N SER A 855 -2.50 -23.75 10.93
CA SER A 855 -1.70 -22.55 11.28
C SER A 855 -0.26 -22.95 11.64
N SER A 856 0.57 -21.95 11.98
CA SER A 856 1.93 -22.19 12.46
C SER A 856 2.02 -22.59 13.94
N ARG A 857 0.91 -22.67 14.71
CA ARG A 857 0.92 -23.13 16.10
C ARG A 857 1.28 -24.61 16.17
N ASP A 858 2.09 -24.99 17.16
CA ASP A 858 2.54 -26.39 17.27
C ASP A 858 1.37 -27.36 17.51
N GLU A 859 0.34 -26.95 18.24
CA GLU A 859 -0.87 -27.75 18.47
C GLU A 859 -1.74 -27.96 17.22
N ASP A 860 -1.61 -27.10 16.21
CA ASP A 860 -2.34 -27.22 14.93
C ASP A 860 -1.59 -28.05 13.89
N LEU A 861 -0.37 -28.52 14.21
CA LEU A 861 0.52 -29.16 13.26
C LEU A 861 0.71 -30.65 13.55
N LYS A 862 0.71 -31.43 12.46
CA LYS A 862 1.16 -32.83 12.46
C LYS A 862 2.47 -32.93 11.68
N ALA A 863 3.35 -33.84 12.09
CA ALA A 863 4.70 -33.98 11.54
C ALA A 863 4.86 -35.30 10.75
N LEU A 864 5.62 -35.20 9.66
CA LEU A 864 6.07 -36.33 8.85
C LEU A 864 7.60 -36.25 8.70
N ASP A 865 8.31 -37.30 9.09
CA ASP A 865 9.76 -37.34 8.96
C ASP A 865 10.19 -37.49 7.48
N PHE A 866 11.22 -36.75 7.10
CA PHE A 866 11.72 -36.72 5.73
C PHE A 866 13.24 -36.54 5.69
N GLN A 867 13.89 -37.05 4.64
CA GLN A 867 15.33 -36.95 4.47
C GLN A 867 15.69 -36.38 3.10
N VAL A 868 16.59 -35.43 3.05
CA VAL A 868 17.30 -34.98 1.84
C VAL A 868 18.68 -35.65 1.85
N LEU A 869 19.00 -36.38 0.73
CA LEU A 869 20.18 -37.19 0.57
C LEU A 869 21.32 -36.44 -0.12
#